data_b799df17762961709f273de5a7a3c248
#
_entry.id   b799df17762961709f273de5a7a3c248
#
_cell.length_a   1.000
_cell.length_b   1.000
_cell.length_c   1.000
_cell.angle_alpha   90.00
_cell.angle_beta   90.00
_cell.angle_gamma   90.00
#
_symmetry.space_group_name_H-M   'P 1'
#
loop_
_entity.id
_entity.type
_entity.pdbx_description
1 polymer ?
#
loop_
_entity_poly.entity_id
_entity_poly.type
_entity_poly.pdbx_seq_one_letter_code
_entity_poly.pdbx_strand_id
1 'polypeptide(L)'
;VVNVELLSRYAACGLGSAMQIAAHFANLIRVSEAVVVRQRAGRALLGIAPRLTSDQRNEIAVELSKALESGHYEFSKYIPQYLGAFMLWLPPAELDEVIDYLAELLSHSADSVAASALDTVGFALESYRAYPQRFPEEEAVWDRRRRRLAGLLLKGMASYREAVQQEALYVLGDTLFSSPRFPDERRAWLFTLCAHKLLFLLHENQGGGLNDLYCSAALYRMYQFIVRYETDNGPFPFRQRQRVAFFPGTFDPFTLSHKALACTIRDMGYEVFLAVDEFSWSKKTQPSLIRRRIASMSVADEFHVHLFPYNIPVNIANPGDLRRLKDMFAGRELYLIVGSDVIHGASSYKAPPSPDSVHSMNHIVFRRVSALHGEEKDMDADVGMISGKVVQLQLPSQLEDISSTRIRENIDMNRDISHLIDPVVQEYIYQRGLYLREPQYKPLLSPGTLHFAEAEGGDALLTQLQQTLDMPPAAAEGVRRRSERVMTLHSGSQLLAAASYDQRRTRELLALLSDPVRVNEVRDMASGKLLCVTGLYGRDEESMQLLLTQLFAQAMEQDCLWALFAALDAPASPAADDLLRQQGMRPVRPGDPSLLLADMSAPVVFLQNVETAIKPPFSSDETVLSAIRQARRRFKLGLVALYPGRLIFTISSQLVLHRLVEKITALNGVPMTPTQPRVLGPYMCVPFGKLLRRAAIPNTVTKTVHTDKVF
;
A
#
# COMPACT_ATOMS: atom_id res chain seq x y z
N VAL A 1 14.24 14.53 36.39
CA VAL A 1 15.43 13.83 35.88
C VAL A 1 16.23 13.28 37.04
N VAL A 2 16.68 14.12 37.98
CA VAL A 2 17.50 13.69 39.13
C VAL A 2 16.81 12.59 39.93
N ASN A 3 15.53 12.75 40.25
CA ASN A 3 14.75 11.74 41.01
C ASN A 3 14.68 10.41 40.26
N VAL A 4 14.51 10.40 38.93
CA VAL A 4 14.51 9.16 38.12
C VAL A 4 15.86 8.46 38.26
N GLU A 5 16.96 9.22 38.17
CA GLU A 5 18.31 8.67 38.28
C GLU A 5 18.62 8.12 39.68
N LEU A 6 18.20 8.83 40.74
CA LEU A 6 18.35 8.38 42.10
C LEU A 6 17.54 7.10 42.35
N LEU A 7 16.29 7.04 41.93
CA LEU A 7 15.44 5.84 42.06
C LEU A 7 16.01 4.65 41.26
N SER A 8 16.57 4.91 40.07
CA SER A 8 17.24 3.89 39.24
C SER A 8 18.46 3.32 39.97
N ARG A 9 19.30 4.16 40.55
CA ARG A 9 20.45 3.73 41.39
C ARG A 9 20.00 3.01 42.66
N TYR A 10 18.95 3.51 43.31
CA TYR A 10 18.37 2.90 44.52
C TYR A 10 17.88 1.47 44.22
N ALA A 11 17.14 1.31 43.12
CA ALA A 11 16.74 -0.02 42.63
C ALA A 11 17.96 -0.88 42.25
N ALA A 12 18.99 -0.29 41.64
CA ALA A 12 20.21 -0.99 41.27
C ALA A 12 20.95 -1.54 42.50
N CYS A 13 20.89 -0.90 43.61
CA CYS A 13 21.45 -1.38 44.87
C CYS A 13 20.57 -2.43 45.60
N GLY A 14 19.42 -2.81 45.04
CA GLY A 14 18.48 -3.76 45.66
C GLY A 14 17.68 -3.12 46.79
N LEU A 15 17.61 -1.81 46.84
CA LEU A 15 16.88 -1.08 47.89
C LEU A 15 15.45 -0.74 47.39
N GLY A 16 14.47 -0.87 48.26
CA GLY A 16 13.07 -0.61 47.96
C GLY A 16 12.40 -1.70 47.13
N SER A 17 11.11 -1.51 46.84
CA SER A 17 10.32 -2.42 46.01
C SER A 17 10.60 -2.16 44.52
N ALA A 18 11.18 -3.13 43.85
CA ALA A 18 11.43 -3.06 42.39
C ALA A 18 10.14 -2.79 41.60
N MET A 19 9.03 -3.40 42.01
CA MET A 19 7.71 -3.22 41.39
C MET A 19 7.19 -1.79 41.54
N GLN A 20 7.26 -1.20 42.73
CA GLN A 20 6.80 0.18 42.95
C GLN A 20 7.61 1.20 42.13
N ILE A 21 8.92 0.97 42.03
CA ILE A 21 9.81 1.81 41.22
C ILE A 21 9.49 1.63 39.74
N ALA A 22 9.28 0.41 39.28
CA ALA A 22 8.92 0.14 37.87
C ALA A 22 7.56 0.74 37.52
N ALA A 23 6.54 0.60 38.38
CA ALA A 23 5.24 1.22 38.19
C ALA A 23 5.33 2.76 38.14
N HIS A 24 6.17 3.34 39.02
CA HIS A 24 6.44 4.79 38.93
C HIS A 24 7.07 5.21 37.60
N PHE A 25 8.04 4.45 37.10
CA PHE A 25 8.64 4.73 35.79
C PHE A 25 7.65 4.58 34.64
N ALA A 26 6.82 3.52 34.63
CA ALA A 26 5.75 3.32 33.69
C ALA A 26 4.76 4.50 33.69
N ASN A 27 4.38 4.98 34.88
CA ASN A 27 3.53 6.15 35.02
C ASN A 27 4.20 7.42 34.46
N LEU A 28 5.48 7.66 34.73
CA LEU A 28 6.20 8.82 34.19
C LEU A 28 6.29 8.78 32.66
N ILE A 29 6.41 7.61 32.03
CA ILE A 29 6.37 7.46 30.56
C ILE A 29 5.01 7.91 30.04
N ARG A 30 3.94 7.61 30.74
CA ARG A 30 2.56 7.88 30.32
C ARG A 30 2.16 9.35 30.50
N VAL A 31 2.50 9.97 31.63
CA VAL A 31 1.90 11.25 32.04
C VAL A 31 2.85 12.44 32.12
N SER A 32 4.17 12.25 32.11
CA SER A 32 5.09 13.37 32.24
C SER A 32 5.04 14.30 31.03
N GLU A 33 4.89 15.60 31.24
CA GLU A 33 4.95 16.60 30.16
C GLU A 33 6.37 16.75 29.58
N ALA A 34 7.39 16.51 30.41
CA ALA A 34 8.77 16.66 30.00
C ALA A 34 9.31 15.43 29.28
N VAL A 35 9.60 15.56 27.99
CA VAL A 35 10.15 14.49 27.13
C VAL A 35 11.40 13.84 27.72
N VAL A 36 12.31 14.65 28.31
CA VAL A 36 13.54 14.15 28.93
C VAL A 36 13.24 13.23 30.12
N VAL A 37 12.19 13.53 30.90
CA VAL A 37 11.77 12.69 32.03
C VAL A 37 11.24 11.35 31.52
N ARG A 38 10.40 11.35 30.47
CA ARG A 38 9.90 10.13 29.83
C ARG A 38 11.02 9.24 29.33
N GLN A 39 11.98 9.85 28.60
CA GLN A 39 13.13 9.11 28.07
C GLN A 39 14.00 8.50 29.19
N ARG A 40 14.22 9.24 30.27
CA ARG A 40 14.99 8.72 31.41
C ARG A 40 14.23 7.62 32.16
N ALA A 41 12.93 7.83 32.39
CA ALA A 41 12.06 6.82 33.04
C ALA A 41 12.00 5.53 32.19
N GLY A 42 11.87 5.63 30.88
CA GLY A 42 11.85 4.47 30.00
C GLY A 42 13.16 3.67 30.01
N ARG A 43 14.30 4.33 30.00
CA ARG A 43 15.61 3.66 30.15
C ARG A 43 15.76 3.02 31.51
N ALA A 44 15.32 3.70 32.57
CA ALA A 44 15.35 3.18 33.94
C ALA A 44 14.43 1.95 34.08
N LEU A 45 13.23 1.97 33.45
CA LEU A 45 12.32 0.84 33.42
C LEU A 45 12.97 -0.39 32.76
N LEU A 46 13.61 -0.23 31.62
CA LEU A 46 14.34 -1.32 30.98
C LEU A 46 15.50 -1.83 31.83
N GLY A 47 16.18 -0.96 32.57
CA GLY A 47 17.27 -1.32 33.50
C GLY A 47 16.79 -2.14 34.72
N ILE A 48 15.57 -1.91 35.20
CA ILE A 48 15.00 -2.64 36.36
C ILE A 48 14.31 -3.94 35.93
N ALA A 49 13.96 -4.13 34.64
CA ALA A 49 13.25 -5.30 34.15
C ALA A 49 13.83 -6.66 34.62
N PRO A 50 15.17 -6.86 34.66
CA PRO A 50 15.76 -8.13 35.15
C PRO A 50 15.42 -8.46 36.61
N ARG A 51 15.08 -7.46 37.42
CA ARG A 51 14.82 -7.60 38.86
C ARG A 51 13.35 -7.85 39.20
N LEU A 52 12.46 -7.69 38.23
CA LEU A 52 11.05 -7.96 38.37
C LEU A 52 10.76 -9.47 38.25
N THR A 53 9.78 -9.96 38.94
CA THR A 53 9.23 -11.29 38.72
C THR A 53 8.48 -11.36 37.39
N SER A 54 8.14 -12.55 36.91
CA SER A 54 7.33 -12.71 35.70
C SER A 54 6.01 -11.96 35.82
N ASP A 55 5.27 -12.18 36.89
CA ASP A 55 3.96 -11.54 37.10
C ASP A 55 4.06 -10.02 37.15
N GLN A 56 5.12 -9.48 37.78
CA GLN A 56 5.37 -8.03 37.82
C GLN A 56 5.70 -7.45 36.45
N ARG A 57 6.46 -8.19 35.65
CA ARG A 57 6.72 -7.78 34.26
C ARG A 57 5.46 -7.78 33.41
N ASN A 58 4.63 -8.81 33.60
CA ASN A 58 3.36 -8.91 32.90
C ASN A 58 2.42 -7.75 33.27
N GLU A 59 2.31 -7.44 34.56
CA GLU A 59 1.51 -6.30 35.05
C GLU A 59 1.95 -4.98 34.40
N ILE A 60 3.24 -4.68 34.35
CA ILE A 60 3.78 -3.48 33.71
C ILE A 60 3.55 -3.50 32.19
N ALA A 61 3.74 -4.63 31.53
CA ALA A 61 3.51 -4.76 30.09
C ALA A 61 2.03 -4.54 29.72
N VAL A 62 1.12 -5.11 30.49
CA VAL A 62 -0.34 -4.91 30.32
C VAL A 62 -0.72 -3.45 30.56
N GLU A 63 -0.17 -2.80 31.60
CA GLU A 63 -0.42 -1.38 31.87
C GLU A 63 0.04 -0.50 30.70
N LEU A 64 1.24 -0.72 30.17
CA LEU A 64 1.76 0.04 29.03
C LEU A 64 0.99 -0.27 27.73
N SER A 65 0.59 -1.51 27.51
CA SER A 65 -0.20 -1.92 26.35
C SER A 65 -1.57 -1.24 26.34
N LYS A 66 -2.29 -1.26 27.45
CA LYS A 66 -3.57 -0.55 27.62
C LYS A 66 -3.42 0.97 27.45
N ALA A 67 -2.28 1.52 27.84
CA ALA A 67 -2.01 2.94 27.68
C ALA A 67 -1.86 3.39 26.20
N LEU A 68 -1.63 2.45 25.27
CA LEU A 68 -1.68 2.75 23.82
C LEU A 68 -3.08 3.18 23.38
N GLU A 69 -4.14 2.63 24.00
CA GLU A 69 -5.53 2.98 23.67
C GLU A 69 -6.00 4.31 24.26
N SER A 70 -5.29 4.87 25.23
CA SER A 70 -5.77 5.99 26.04
C SER A 70 -5.93 7.34 25.29
N GLY A 71 -5.89 7.34 23.97
CA GLY A 71 -6.43 8.39 23.10
C GLY A 71 -5.64 9.68 23.02
N HIS A 72 -4.74 9.99 23.92
CA HIS A 72 -3.89 11.17 23.86
C HIS A 72 -2.56 10.83 23.20
N TYR A 73 -2.52 10.90 21.86
CA TYR A 73 -1.33 10.62 21.06
C TYR A 73 -0.06 11.35 21.57
N GLU A 74 -0.19 12.58 22.02
CA GLU A 74 0.93 13.34 22.59
C GLU A 74 1.61 12.63 23.78
N PHE A 75 0.90 11.77 24.46
CA PHE A 75 1.41 10.96 25.56
C PHE A 75 1.75 9.55 25.14
N SER A 76 0.92 8.90 24.35
CA SER A 76 1.11 7.51 23.94
C SER A 76 2.30 7.29 22.99
N LYS A 77 2.66 8.28 22.16
CA LYS A 77 3.76 8.18 21.19
C LYS A 77 5.15 7.83 21.77
N TYR A 78 5.33 7.94 23.09
CA TYR A 78 6.59 7.59 23.74
C TYR A 78 6.59 6.16 24.32
N ILE A 79 5.43 5.53 24.42
CA ILE A 79 5.27 4.19 24.98
C ILE A 79 5.88 3.11 24.08
N PRO A 80 5.68 3.12 22.74
CA PRO A 80 6.09 2.06 21.84
C PRO A 80 7.57 1.67 21.96
N GLN A 81 8.46 2.66 22.03
CA GLN A 81 9.90 2.44 22.13
C GLN A 81 10.27 1.59 23.36
N TYR A 82 9.61 1.82 24.47
CA TYR A 82 9.92 1.13 25.74
C TYR A 82 9.13 -0.16 25.89
N LEU A 83 7.87 -0.17 25.49
CA LEU A 83 7.04 -1.38 25.51
C LEU A 83 7.63 -2.45 24.57
N GLY A 84 8.02 -2.09 23.33
CA GLY A 84 8.61 -3.04 22.38
C GLY A 84 9.88 -3.73 22.90
N ALA A 85 10.72 -3.02 23.65
CA ALA A 85 11.89 -3.61 24.29
C ALA A 85 11.55 -4.35 25.59
N PHE A 86 10.59 -3.86 26.36
CA PHE A 86 10.20 -4.40 27.67
C PHE A 86 9.43 -5.71 27.54
N MET A 87 8.52 -5.84 26.56
CA MET A 87 7.78 -7.08 26.32
C MET A 87 8.69 -8.29 26.09
N LEU A 88 9.92 -8.08 25.63
CA LEU A 88 10.92 -9.13 25.45
C LEU A 88 11.55 -9.64 26.77
N TRP A 89 11.05 -9.17 27.90
CA TRP A 89 11.34 -9.73 29.24
C TRP A 89 10.21 -10.65 29.75
N LEU A 90 9.14 -10.81 28.95
CA LEU A 90 8.03 -11.71 29.27
C LEU A 90 8.35 -13.15 28.86
N PRO A 91 7.88 -14.16 29.61
CA PRO A 91 7.94 -15.53 29.15
C PRO A 91 7.11 -15.74 27.88
N PRO A 92 7.34 -16.83 27.14
CA PRO A 92 6.78 -17.05 25.81
C PRO A 92 5.25 -16.88 25.70
N ALA A 93 4.49 -17.45 26.64
CA ALA A 93 3.03 -17.37 26.60
C ALA A 93 2.52 -15.91 26.75
N GLU A 94 3.06 -15.19 27.73
CA GLU A 94 2.70 -13.78 27.98
C GLU A 94 3.17 -12.87 26.85
N LEU A 95 4.32 -13.15 26.26
CA LEU A 95 4.78 -12.43 25.07
C LEU A 95 3.83 -12.63 23.89
N ASP A 96 3.36 -13.86 23.68
CA ASP A 96 2.41 -14.15 22.60
C ASP A 96 1.06 -13.45 22.83
N GLU A 97 0.58 -13.36 24.09
CA GLU A 97 -0.62 -12.57 24.43
C GLU A 97 -0.46 -11.07 24.12
N VAL A 98 0.70 -10.48 24.41
CA VAL A 98 0.96 -9.08 24.05
C VAL A 98 1.01 -8.90 22.54
N ILE A 99 1.58 -9.85 21.79
CA ILE A 99 1.59 -9.80 20.31
C ILE A 99 0.17 -9.93 19.76
N ASP A 100 -0.68 -10.80 20.35
CA ASP A 100 -2.10 -10.92 19.99
C ASP A 100 -2.84 -9.60 20.21
N TYR A 101 -2.62 -8.98 21.35
CA TYR A 101 -3.22 -7.69 21.66
C TYR A 101 -2.75 -6.58 20.68
N LEU A 102 -1.46 -6.52 20.33
CA LEU A 102 -0.97 -5.59 19.32
C LEU A 102 -1.61 -5.85 17.95
N ALA A 103 -1.86 -7.10 17.61
CA ALA A 103 -2.57 -7.46 16.38
C ALA A 103 -4.04 -6.97 16.39
N GLU A 104 -4.72 -7.05 17.52
CA GLU A 104 -6.08 -6.51 17.70
C GLU A 104 -6.10 -4.99 17.54
N LEU A 105 -5.09 -4.29 18.09
CA LEU A 105 -4.98 -2.83 17.99
C LEU A 105 -4.83 -2.33 16.54
N LEU A 106 -4.38 -3.16 15.60
CA LEU A 106 -4.35 -2.79 14.18
C LEU A 106 -5.76 -2.58 13.60
N SER A 107 -6.77 -3.21 14.19
CA SER A 107 -8.18 -3.03 13.82
C SER A 107 -8.89 -1.94 14.64
N HIS A 108 -8.17 -1.26 15.54
CA HIS A 108 -8.76 -0.19 16.35
C HIS A 108 -9.18 1.01 15.48
N SER A 109 -10.31 1.61 15.79
CA SER A 109 -10.89 2.72 15.00
C SER A 109 -10.01 3.97 14.94
N ALA A 110 -9.20 4.23 15.97
CA ALA A 110 -8.28 5.35 15.99
C ALA A 110 -6.94 4.99 15.31
N ASP A 111 -6.58 5.71 14.27
CA ASP A 111 -5.33 5.52 13.53
C ASP A 111 -4.09 5.65 14.40
N SER A 112 -4.12 6.55 15.39
CA SER A 112 -3.01 6.75 16.33
C SER A 112 -2.72 5.53 17.21
N VAL A 113 -3.75 4.75 17.54
CA VAL A 113 -3.62 3.51 18.32
C VAL A 113 -2.97 2.43 17.46
N ALA A 114 -3.48 2.22 16.25
CA ALA A 114 -2.90 1.27 15.30
C ALA A 114 -1.45 1.63 14.95
N ALA A 115 -1.16 2.92 14.74
CA ALA A 115 0.20 3.40 14.51
C ALA A 115 1.14 3.11 15.70
N SER A 116 0.69 3.36 16.93
CA SER A 116 1.48 3.05 18.13
C SER A 116 1.73 1.55 18.31
N ALA A 117 0.77 0.71 17.90
CA ALA A 117 0.98 -0.74 17.88
C ALA A 117 2.07 -1.14 16.86
N LEU A 118 2.06 -0.56 15.66
CA LEU A 118 3.10 -0.79 14.64
C LEU A 118 4.49 -0.34 15.10
N ASP A 119 4.59 0.83 15.73
CA ASP A 119 5.84 1.31 16.33
C ASP A 119 6.36 0.30 17.38
N THR A 120 5.46 -0.18 18.25
CA THR A 120 5.81 -1.19 19.27
C THR A 120 6.35 -2.47 18.63
N VAL A 121 5.71 -2.96 17.58
CA VAL A 121 6.16 -4.13 16.80
C VAL A 121 7.55 -3.88 16.20
N GLY A 122 7.79 -2.70 15.66
CA GLY A 122 9.10 -2.32 15.10
C GLY A 122 10.21 -2.35 16.14
N PHE A 123 9.99 -1.77 17.31
CA PHE A 123 10.97 -1.79 18.41
C PHE A 123 11.16 -3.18 19.01
N ALA A 124 10.11 -3.99 19.05
CA ALA A 124 10.23 -5.40 19.45
C ALA A 124 11.10 -6.17 18.46
N LEU A 125 10.89 -6.04 17.16
CA LEU A 125 11.71 -6.68 16.12
C LEU A 125 13.16 -6.21 16.18
N GLU A 126 13.41 -4.91 16.34
CA GLU A 126 14.76 -4.36 16.48
C GLU A 126 15.53 -5.03 17.62
N SER A 127 14.86 -5.24 18.74
CA SER A 127 15.45 -5.76 20.00
C SER A 127 15.34 -7.28 20.15
N TYR A 128 14.64 -7.98 19.26
CA TYR A 128 14.27 -9.41 19.40
C TYR A 128 15.46 -10.36 19.55
N ARG A 129 16.66 -9.95 19.10
CA ARG A 129 17.88 -10.74 19.24
C ARG A 129 18.20 -11.16 20.68
N ALA A 130 17.85 -10.34 21.65
CA ALA A 130 18.11 -10.61 23.06
C ALA A 130 17.16 -11.65 23.66
N TYR A 131 16.05 -11.98 22.98
CA TYR A 131 15.00 -12.84 23.52
C TYR A 131 15.47 -14.29 23.75
N PRO A 132 16.11 -14.99 22.78
CA PRO A 132 16.52 -16.38 22.96
C PRO A 132 17.56 -16.57 24.08
N GLN A 133 18.30 -15.53 24.41
CA GLN A 133 19.28 -15.56 25.51
C GLN A 133 18.60 -15.60 26.88
N ARG A 134 17.37 -15.05 26.97
CA ARG A 134 16.57 -15.02 28.21
C ARG A 134 15.66 -16.22 28.34
N PHE A 135 15.05 -16.60 27.22
CA PHE A 135 14.07 -17.67 27.13
C PHE A 135 14.47 -18.59 25.98
N PRO A 136 15.28 -19.62 26.26
CA PRO A 136 15.67 -20.61 25.25
C PRO A 136 14.45 -21.37 24.74
N GLU A 137 14.26 -21.34 23.43
CA GLU A 137 13.17 -22.02 22.72
C GLU A 137 13.74 -22.75 21.49
N GLU A 138 12.95 -23.66 20.92
CA GLU A 138 13.26 -24.23 19.60
C GLU A 138 13.30 -23.12 18.54
N GLU A 139 14.28 -23.20 17.64
CA GLU A 139 14.47 -22.20 16.60
C GLU A 139 13.22 -21.98 15.75
N ALA A 140 12.44 -23.03 15.50
CA ALA A 140 11.19 -22.95 14.73
C ALA A 140 10.12 -22.10 15.44
N VAL A 141 10.01 -22.19 16.77
CA VAL A 141 9.06 -21.39 17.57
C VAL A 141 9.49 -19.92 17.59
N TRP A 142 10.77 -19.70 17.86
CA TRP A 142 11.36 -18.37 17.85
C TRP A 142 11.24 -17.68 16.48
N ASP A 143 11.49 -18.39 15.38
CA ASP A 143 11.36 -17.84 14.03
C ASP A 143 9.90 -17.58 13.67
N ARG A 144 8.96 -18.42 14.08
CA ARG A 144 7.52 -18.23 13.89
C ARG A 144 7.04 -16.93 14.53
N ARG A 145 7.42 -16.66 15.79
CA ARG A 145 7.06 -15.43 16.50
C ARG A 145 7.65 -14.19 15.83
N ARG A 146 8.91 -14.27 15.40
CA ARG A 146 9.60 -13.22 14.67
C ARG A 146 8.90 -12.92 13.34
N ARG A 147 8.49 -13.96 12.58
CA ARG A 147 7.71 -13.83 11.34
C ARG A 147 6.35 -13.19 11.62
N ARG A 148 5.72 -13.55 12.69
CA ARG A 148 4.44 -12.97 13.08
C ARG A 148 4.56 -11.46 13.30
N LEU A 149 5.56 -11.01 14.05
CA LEU A 149 5.83 -9.58 14.22
C LEU A 149 6.08 -8.87 12.87
N ALA A 150 6.88 -9.45 11.98
CA ALA A 150 7.09 -8.90 10.63
C ALA A 150 5.79 -8.87 9.81
N GLY A 151 4.95 -9.89 9.94
CA GLY A 151 3.63 -9.97 9.31
C GLY A 151 2.69 -8.84 9.73
N LEU A 152 2.72 -8.44 11.01
CA LEU A 152 1.91 -7.30 11.48
C LEU A 152 2.29 -5.98 10.80
N LEU A 153 3.57 -5.75 10.52
CA LEU A 153 4.00 -4.58 9.74
C LEU A 153 3.47 -4.63 8.31
N LEU A 154 3.52 -5.80 7.66
CA LEU A 154 2.96 -5.97 6.32
C LEU A 154 1.44 -5.80 6.32
N LYS A 155 0.76 -6.24 7.38
CA LYS A 155 -0.68 -6.02 7.55
C LYS A 155 -1.02 -4.54 7.70
N GLY A 156 -0.25 -3.80 8.49
CA GLY A 156 -0.34 -2.35 8.58
C GLY A 156 -0.14 -1.68 7.23
N MET A 157 0.84 -2.12 6.44
CA MET A 157 1.10 -1.63 5.10
C MET A 157 -0.05 -1.87 4.11
N ALA A 158 -0.76 -2.98 4.23
CA ALA A 158 -1.91 -3.32 3.40
C ALA A 158 -3.21 -2.66 3.90
N SER A 159 -3.22 -1.98 5.03
CA SER A 159 -4.38 -1.31 5.59
C SER A 159 -5.01 -0.35 4.59
N TYR A 160 -6.33 -0.24 4.60
CA TYR A 160 -7.04 0.76 3.80
C TYR A 160 -6.94 2.18 4.41
N ARG A 161 -6.43 2.30 5.64
CA ARG A 161 -6.23 3.56 6.37
C ARG A 161 -4.84 4.11 6.07
N GLU A 162 -4.80 5.29 5.48
CA GLU A 162 -3.57 5.91 4.99
C GLU A 162 -2.53 6.16 6.10
N ALA A 163 -2.96 6.67 7.25
CA ALA A 163 -2.07 6.93 8.38
C ALA A 163 -1.40 5.65 8.92
N VAL A 164 -2.14 4.54 8.92
CA VAL A 164 -1.62 3.24 9.34
C VAL A 164 -0.60 2.69 8.33
N GLN A 165 -0.86 2.85 7.04
CA GLN A 165 0.09 2.49 5.98
C GLN A 165 1.39 3.27 6.10
N GLN A 166 1.30 4.58 6.28
CA GLN A 166 2.45 5.47 6.43
C GLN A 166 3.31 5.07 7.61
N GLU A 167 2.69 4.75 8.75
CA GLU A 167 3.45 4.31 9.91
C GLU A 167 4.15 2.97 9.69
N ALA A 168 3.47 1.99 9.10
CA ALA A 168 4.08 0.70 8.76
C ALA A 168 5.30 0.87 7.84
N LEU A 169 5.18 1.72 6.82
CA LEU A 169 6.28 2.05 5.91
C LEU A 169 7.42 2.77 6.62
N TYR A 170 7.10 3.70 7.53
CA TYR A 170 8.10 4.39 8.33
C TYR A 170 8.85 3.42 9.25
N VAL A 171 8.13 2.58 9.98
CA VAL A 171 8.74 1.57 10.87
C VAL A 171 9.65 0.65 10.08
N LEU A 172 9.20 0.16 8.95
CA LEU A 172 9.98 -0.72 8.11
C LEU A 172 11.27 -0.03 7.59
N GLY A 173 11.14 1.17 7.00
CA GLY A 173 12.25 1.89 6.39
C GLY A 173 13.22 2.48 7.41
N ASP A 174 12.72 3.17 8.42
CA ASP A 174 13.54 3.96 9.35
C ASP A 174 13.87 3.20 10.64
N THR A 175 12.89 2.56 11.28
CA THR A 175 13.14 1.83 12.52
C THR A 175 13.93 0.54 12.28
N LEU A 176 13.73 -0.16 11.15
CA LEU A 176 14.40 -1.43 10.88
C LEU A 176 15.55 -1.31 9.87
N PHE A 177 15.27 -0.91 8.61
CA PHE A 177 16.32 -0.89 7.59
C PHE A 177 17.41 0.16 7.81
N SER A 178 17.10 1.27 8.46
CA SER A 178 18.08 2.33 8.76
C SER A 178 18.72 2.22 10.14
N SER A 179 18.16 1.42 11.05
CA SER A 179 18.66 1.36 12.42
C SER A 179 20.04 0.71 12.53
N PRO A 180 21.00 1.36 13.19
CA PRO A 180 22.29 0.72 13.47
C PRO A 180 22.20 -0.43 14.45
N ARG A 181 21.09 -0.55 15.19
CA ARG A 181 20.85 -1.63 16.17
C ARG A 181 20.30 -2.89 15.52
N PHE A 182 19.76 -2.79 14.30
CA PHE A 182 19.24 -3.92 13.55
C PHE A 182 20.34 -4.48 12.65
N PRO A 183 20.93 -5.67 12.95
CA PRO A 183 22.10 -6.20 12.24
C PRO A 183 21.79 -6.53 10.76
N ASP A 184 22.82 -6.50 9.93
CA ASP A 184 22.68 -6.75 8.49
C ASP A 184 22.13 -8.15 8.16
N GLU A 185 22.47 -9.19 8.94
CA GLU A 185 21.87 -10.52 8.81
C GLU A 185 20.37 -10.51 8.98
N ARG A 186 19.86 -9.65 9.90
CA ARG A 186 18.45 -9.54 10.16
C ARG A 186 17.75 -8.69 9.13
N ARG A 187 18.41 -7.64 8.62
CA ARG A 187 17.92 -6.90 7.46
C ARG A 187 17.83 -7.82 6.24
N ALA A 188 18.83 -8.67 6.00
CA ALA A 188 18.82 -9.65 4.93
C ALA A 188 17.66 -10.65 5.10
N TRP A 189 17.49 -11.18 6.31
CA TRP A 189 16.36 -12.03 6.64
C TRP A 189 15.01 -11.34 6.41
N LEU A 190 14.84 -10.12 6.93
CA LEU A 190 13.61 -9.36 6.77
C LEU A 190 13.33 -9.05 5.30
N PHE A 191 14.35 -8.62 4.56
CA PHE A 191 14.24 -8.39 3.12
C PHE A 191 13.83 -9.66 2.37
N THR A 192 14.44 -10.80 2.66
CA THR A 192 14.09 -12.08 2.05
C THR A 192 12.64 -12.47 2.30
N LEU A 193 12.10 -12.18 3.49
CA LEU A 193 10.71 -12.47 3.83
C LEU A 193 9.72 -11.54 3.15
N CYS A 194 10.01 -10.25 3.13
CA CYS A 194 8.99 -9.24 2.85
C CYS A 194 9.16 -8.55 1.49
N ALA A 195 10.30 -8.66 0.81
CA ALA A 195 10.56 -7.90 -0.42
C ALA A 195 9.51 -8.15 -1.51
N HIS A 196 9.24 -9.41 -1.80
CA HIS A 196 8.22 -9.78 -2.78
C HIS A 196 6.81 -9.31 -2.36
N LYS A 197 6.46 -9.57 -1.10
CA LYS A 197 5.19 -9.14 -0.50
C LYS A 197 5.06 -7.62 -0.49
N LEU A 198 6.12 -6.94 -0.09
CA LEU A 198 6.18 -5.48 -0.07
C LEU A 198 5.90 -4.87 -1.44
N LEU A 199 6.53 -5.37 -2.49
CA LEU A 199 6.29 -4.86 -3.84
C LEU A 199 4.85 -5.08 -4.30
N PHE A 200 4.27 -6.23 -4.01
CA PHE A 200 2.86 -6.49 -4.32
C PHE A 200 1.95 -5.54 -3.55
N LEU A 201 2.17 -5.36 -2.25
CA LEU A 201 1.36 -4.46 -1.44
C LEU A 201 1.46 -3.00 -1.90
N LEU A 202 2.66 -2.55 -2.24
CA LEU A 202 2.86 -1.20 -2.80
C LEU A 202 2.19 -1.01 -4.15
N HIS A 203 2.17 -2.06 -4.96
CA HIS A 203 1.53 -2.03 -6.27
C HIS A 203 0.00 -2.01 -6.18
N GLU A 204 -0.59 -2.69 -5.21
CA GLU A 204 -2.04 -2.71 -4.98
C GLU A 204 -2.55 -1.47 -4.23
N ASN A 205 -1.70 -0.81 -3.45
CA ASN A 205 -2.04 0.41 -2.74
C ASN A 205 -1.99 1.60 -3.70
N GLN A 206 -3.06 1.86 -4.41
CA GLN A 206 -3.20 2.96 -5.37
C GLN A 206 -3.67 4.28 -4.71
N GLY A 207 -3.35 4.49 -3.43
CA GLY A 207 -3.61 5.76 -2.77
C GLY A 207 -2.62 6.82 -3.29
N GLY A 208 -3.12 7.92 -3.82
CA GLY A 208 -2.27 8.98 -4.34
C GLY A 208 -1.61 9.84 -3.25
N GLY A 209 -0.55 10.48 -3.59
CA GLY A 209 -0.01 11.67 -2.95
C GLY A 209 0.99 11.42 -1.82
N LEU A 210 0.56 11.01 -0.65
CA LEU A 210 1.39 11.00 0.56
C LEU A 210 2.04 9.67 0.84
N ASN A 211 1.34 8.60 0.55
CA ASN A 211 1.88 7.25 0.66
C ASN A 211 3.10 7.05 -0.23
N ASP A 212 3.15 7.77 -1.37
CA ASP A 212 4.29 7.71 -2.29
C ASP A 212 5.59 8.18 -1.65
N LEU A 213 5.54 9.19 -0.81
CA LEU A 213 6.70 9.69 -0.10
C LEU A 213 7.25 8.65 0.88
N TYR A 214 6.36 8.05 1.68
CA TYR A 214 6.74 7.02 2.64
C TYR A 214 7.21 5.74 1.94
N CYS A 215 6.51 5.33 0.87
CA CYS A 215 6.91 4.21 0.02
C CYS A 215 8.30 4.43 -0.57
N SER A 216 8.54 5.59 -1.13
CA SER A 216 9.82 5.91 -1.75
C SER A 216 10.94 5.95 -0.74
N ALA A 217 10.71 6.50 0.46
CA ALA A 217 11.70 6.50 1.53
C ALA A 217 12.03 5.09 2.00
N ALA A 218 11.03 4.25 2.25
CA ALA A 218 11.22 2.87 2.67
C ALA A 218 11.96 2.04 1.61
N LEU A 219 11.54 2.14 0.34
CA LEU A 219 12.18 1.46 -0.79
C LEU A 219 13.63 1.91 -0.98
N TYR A 220 13.89 3.20 -0.81
CA TYR A 220 15.25 3.74 -0.91
C TYR A 220 16.17 3.17 0.19
N ARG A 221 15.67 3.05 1.42
CA ARG A 221 16.42 2.42 2.53
C ARG A 221 16.75 0.96 2.25
N MET A 222 15.78 0.22 1.73
CA MET A 222 15.98 -1.17 1.32
C MET A 222 17.01 -1.27 0.20
N TYR A 223 16.92 -0.41 -0.80
CA TYR A 223 17.86 -0.37 -1.91
C TYR A 223 19.30 -0.08 -1.44
N GLN A 224 19.49 0.94 -0.59
CA GLN A 224 20.79 1.23 0.01
C GLN A 224 21.35 0.02 0.75
N PHE A 225 20.49 -0.65 1.52
CA PHE A 225 20.90 -1.88 2.22
C PHE A 225 21.36 -2.98 1.24
N ILE A 226 20.57 -3.25 0.19
CA ILE A 226 20.89 -4.29 -0.80
C ILE A 226 22.22 -4.02 -1.48
N VAL A 227 22.43 -2.80 -1.97
CA VAL A 227 23.66 -2.41 -2.66
C VAL A 227 24.87 -2.59 -1.75
N ARG A 228 24.76 -2.12 -0.49
CA ARG A 228 25.84 -2.31 0.49
C ARG A 228 26.07 -3.79 0.79
N TYR A 229 25.02 -4.54 1.06
CA TYR A 229 25.10 -5.96 1.38
C TYR A 229 25.79 -6.75 0.26
N GLU A 230 25.43 -6.50 -1.00
CA GLU A 230 26.03 -7.18 -2.15
C GLU A 230 27.48 -6.76 -2.40
N THR A 231 27.84 -5.53 -2.09
CA THR A 231 29.23 -5.07 -2.17
C THR A 231 30.09 -5.79 -1.16
N ASP A 232 29.59 -6.00 0.05
CA ASP A 232 30.35 -6.58 1.17
C ASP A 232 30.32 -8.10 1.19
N ASN A 233 29.23 -8.74 0.73
CA ASN A 233 28.96 -10.16 0.91
C ASN A 233 28.75 -10.93 -0.41
N GLY A 234 28.75 -10.26 -1.56
CA GLY A 234 28.41 -10.85 -2.85
C GLY A 234 26.89 -10.93 -3.08
N PRO A 235 26.45 -11.63 -4.14
CA PRO A 235 25.05 -11.66 -4.55
C PRO A 235 24.12 -12.07 -3.41
N PHE A 236 22.98 -11.39 -3.32
CA PHE A 236 22.00 -11.63 -2.26
C PHE A 236 21.45 -13.07 -2.34
N PRO A 237 21.47 -13.86 -1.23
CA PRO A 237 21.09 -15.26 -1.26
C PRO A 237 19.58 -15.42 -1.30
N PHE A 238 19.02 -15.51 -2.49
CA PHE A 238 17.60 -15.79 -2.68
C PHE A 238 17.36 -17.26 -3.02
N ARG A 239 16.48 -17.91 -2.28
CA ARG A 239 16.04 -19.26 -2.58
C ARG A 239 14.59 -19.22 -3.07
N GLN A 240 14.39 -19.48 -4.36
CA GLN A 240 13.07 -19.66 -4.93
C GLN A 240 12.48 -21.02 -4.53
N ARG A 241 11.20 -21.07 -4.21
CA ARG A 241 10.47 -22.32 -4.10
C ARG A 241 10.25 -22.91 -5.50
N GLN A 242 10.54 -24.20 -5.65
CA GLN A 242 10.44 -24.88 -6.94
C GLN A 242 8.98 -25.15 -7.36
N ARG A 243 8.07 -25.22 -6.39
CA ARG A 243 6.66 -25.48 -6.64
C ARG A 243 5.87 -24.17 -6.49
N VAL A 244 5.04 -23.90 -7.51
CA VAL A 244 4.16 -22.73 -7.58
C VAL A 244 2.73 -23.21 -7.66
N ALA A 245 1.85 -22.60 -6.90
CA ALA A 245 0.43 -22.85 -6.91
C ALA A 245 -0.33 -21.58 -7.33
N PHE A 246 -0.99 -21.63 -8.47
CA PHE A 246 -1.82 -20.55 -8.99
C PHE A 246 -3.27 -20.76 -8.59
N PHE A 247 -3.85 -19.84 -7.86
CA PHE A 247 -5.18 -19.93 -7.28
C PHE A 247 -6.12 -18.90 -7.92
N PRO A 248 -6.77 -19.23 -9.04
CA PRO A 248 -7.79 -18.36 -9.62
C PRO A 248 -9.08 -18.45 -8.82
N GLY A 249 -9.72 -17.30 -8.61
CA GLY A 249 -10.99 -17.27 -7.89
C GLY A 249 -11.70 -15.93 -7.97
N THR A 250 -13.01 -15.96 -7.82
CA THR A 250 -13.83 -14.74 -7.81
C THR A 250 -13.57 -13.91 -6.54
N PHE A 251 -13.37 -14.57 -5.39
CA PHE A 251 -13.04 -13.95 -4.09
C PHE A 251 -13.93 -12.74 -3.73
N ASP A 252 -15.23 -12.93 -3.66
CA ASP A 252 -16.23 -11.88 -3.49
C ASP A 252 -17.13 -12.06 -2.25
N PRO A 253 -16.60 -11.79 -1.02
CA PRO A 253 -15.23 -11.46 -0.64
C PRO A 253 -14.29 -12.67 -0.48
N PHE A 254 -13.01 -12.41 -0.34
CA PHE A 254 -12.02 -13.40 0.10
C PHE A 254 -12.28 -13.77 1.57
N THR A 255 -12.37 -15.07 1.87
CA THR A 255 -12.80 -15.59 3.16
C THR A 255 -11.66 -16.21 3.96
N LEU A 256 -11.87 -16.47 5.26
CA LEU A 256 -10.92 -17.24 6.08
C LEU A 256 -10.70 -18.67 5.55
N SER A 257 -11.71 -19.27 4.89
CA SER A 257 -11.53 -20.56 4.22
C SER A 257 -10.55 -20.49 3.05
N HIS A 258 -10.63 -19.43 2.23
CA HIS A 258 -9.66 -19.21 1.15
C HIS A 258 -8.25 -18.95 1.72
N LYS A 259 -8.13 -18.18 2.80
CA LYS A 259 -6.86 -17.92 3.50
C LYS A 259 -6.25 -19.21 4.02
N ALA A 260 -7.03 -20.02 4.72
CA ALA A 260 -6.57 -21.28 5.30
C ALA A 260 -6.11 -22.27 4.23
N LEU A 261 -6.86 -22.40 3.12
CA LEU A 261 -6.47 -23.23 2.00
C LEU A 261 -5.12 -22.77 1.40
N ALA A 262 -4.99 -21.47 1.14
CA ALA A 262 -3.74 -20.90 0.61
C ALA A 262 -2.57 -21.15 1.58
N CYS A 263 -2.77 -20.99 2.89
CA CYS A 263 -1.75 -21.25 3.91
C CYS A 263 -1.39 -22.73 4.00
N THR A 264 -2.36 -23.65 3.92
CA THR A 264 -2.12 -25.10 3.90
C THR A 264 -1.23 -25.47 2.71
N ILE A 265 -1.54 -24.98 1.53
CA ILE A 265 -0.74 -25.23 0.32
C ILE A 265 0.65 -24.62 0.45
N ARG A 266 0.74 -23.41 0.97
CA ARG A 266 2.03 -22.77 1.28
C ARG A 266 2.90 -23.62 2.21
N ASP A 267 2.30 -24.20 3.25
CA ASP A 267 2.99 -25.03 4.26
C ASP A 267 3.46 -26.37 3.68
N MET A 268 2.82 -26.83 2.61
CA MET A 268 3.30 -27.96 1.79
C MET A 268 4.53 -27.58 0.92
N GLY A 269 5.00 -26.34 0.98
CA GLY A 269 6.21 -25.86 0.27
C GLY A 269 5.94 -25.19 -1.08
N TYR A 270 4.72 -24.77 -1.35
CA TYR A 270 4.38 -24.02 -2.56
C TYR A 270 4.53 -22.50 -2.36
N GLU A 271 4.89 -21.79 -3.42
CA GLU A 271 4.68 -20.35 -3.56
C GLU A 271 3.26 -20.15 -4.12
N VAL A 272 2.37 -19.51 -3.37
CA VAL A 272 0.96 -19.38 -3.73
C VAL A 272 0.67 -18.02 -4.34
N PHE A 273 0.04 -17.99 -5.50
CA PHE A 273 -0.41 -16.77 -6.18
C PHE A 273 -1.93 -16.76 -6.33
N LEU A 274 -2.57 -15.82 -5.68
CA LEU A 274 -4.00 -15.57 -5.76
C LEU A 274 -4.32 -14.72 -6.98
N ALA A 275 -5.09 -15.23 -7.93
CA ALA A 275 -5.53 -14.49 -9.10
C ALA A 275 -7.03 -14.18 -8.98
N VAL A 276 -7.37 -12.91 -8.81
CA VAL A 276 -8.77 -12.47 -8.76
C VAL A 276 -9.34 -12.52 -10.16
N ASP A 277 -10.34 -13.39 -10.35
CA ASP A 277 -10.97 -13.61 -11.64
C ASP A 277 -11.73 -12.36 -12.10
N GLU A 278 -11.35 -11.86 -13.26
CA GLU A 278 -11.99 -10.74 -13.94
C GLU A 278 -13.08 -11.20 -14.90
N PHE A 279 -13.07 -12.49 -15.28
CA PHE A 279 -13.91 -13.07 -16.33
C PHE A 279 -15.18 -13.76 -15.83
N SER A 280 -15.52 -13.61 -14.56
CA SER A 280 -16.74 -14.19 -13.99
C SER A 280 -18.00 -13.43 -14.44
N TRP A 281 -18.44 -13.66 -15.67
CA TRP A 281 -19.56 -12.98 -16.31
C TRP A 281 -20.93 -13.26 -15.67
N SER A 282 -21.07 -14.37 -14.96
CA SER A 282 -22.35 -14.87 -14.46
C SER A 282 -22.75 -14.36 -13.06
N LYS A 283 -21.81 -13.75 -12.32
CA LYS A 283 -22.06 -13.34 -10.93
C LYS A 283 -22.04 -11.83 -10.78
N LYS A 284 -23.04 -11.26 -10.09
CA LYS A 284 -22.96 -9.89 -9.58
C LYS A 284 -21.93 -9.86 -8.47
N THR A 285 -20.77 -9.25 -8.69
CA THR A 285 -19.64 -9.19 -7.74
C THR A 285 -19.21 -7.75 -7.51
N GLN A 286 -18.53 -7.45 -6.43
CA GLN A 286 -17.84 -6.18 -6.28
C GLN A 286 -16.77 -5.99 -7.39
N PRO A 287 -16.41 -4.76 -7.75
CA PRO A 287 -15.34 -4.49 -8.70
C PRO A 287 -14.07 -5.27 -8.36
N SER A 288 -13.33 -5.70 -9.39
CA SER A 288 -12.12 -6.50 -9.18
C SER A 288 -11.08 -5.82 -8.30
N LEU A 289 -10.95 -4.49 -8.37
CA LEU A 289 -10.06 -3.70 -7.51
C LEU A 289 -10.43 -3.82 -6.03
N ILE A 290 -11.72 -3.75 -5.69
CA ILE A 290 -12.20 -3.93 -4.31
C ILE A 290 -11.91 -5.36 -3.83
N ARG A 291 -12.22 -6.36 -4.65
CA ARG A 291 -11.97 -7.76 -4.32
C ARG A 291 -10.48 -8.07 -4.14
N ARG A 292 -9.63 -7.48 -4.98
CA ARG A 292 -8.17 -7.55 -4.85
C ARG A 292 -7.69 -6.89 -3.56
N ARG A 293 -8.21 -5.71 -3.23
CA ARG A 293 -7.88 -5.01 -1.98
C ARG A 293 -8.26 -5.84 -0.76
N ILE A 294 -9.43 -6.44 -0.76
CA ILE A 294 -9.88 -7.36 0.28
C ILE A 294 -8.94 -8.56 0.40
N ALA A 295 -8.61 -9.21 -0.70
CA ALA A 295 -7.68 -10.34 -0.71
C ALA A 295 -6.28 -9.92 -0.25
N SER A 296 -5.79 -8.75 -0.67
CA SER A 296 -4.49 -8.19 -0.25
C SER A 296 -4.42 -7.99 1.26
N MET A 297 -5.42 -7.34 1.85
CA MET A 297 -5.50 -7.15 3.30
C MET A 297 -5.56 -8.48 4.06
N SER A 298 -6.33 -9.44 3.55
CA SER A 298 -6.51 -10.74 4.19
C SER A 298 -5.23 -11.58 4.27
N VAL A 299 -4.35 -11.50 3.25
CA VAL A 299 -3.13 -12.31 3.18
C VAL A 299 -1.85 -11.50 3.36
N ALA A 300 -1.96 -10.24 3.79
CA ALA A 300 -0.82 -9.35 3.95
C ALA A 300 0.25 -9.91 4.90
N ASP A 301 -0.17 -10.53 5.98
CA ASP A 301 0.65 -11.16 7.01
C ASP A 301 1.13 -12.58 6.66
N GLU A 302 0.69 -13.14 5.52
CA GLU A 302 1.02 -14.50 5.11
C GLU A 302 2.19 -14.52 4.12
N PHE A 303 3.35 -14.99 4.54
CA PHE A 303 4.52 -15.13 3.68
C PHE A 303 4.32 -16.25 2.66
N HIS A 304 4.87 -16.09 1.47
CA HIS A 304 4.71 -17.00 0.33
C HIS A 304 3.26 -17.17 -0.18
N VAL A 305 2.36 -16.24 0.21
CA VAL A 305 1.03 -16.10 -0.36
C VAL A 305 0.92 -14.69 -0.91
N HIS A 306 0.76 -14.55 -2.22
CA HIS A 306 0.81 -13.27 -2.92
C HIS A 306 -0.39 -13.10 -3.85
N LEU A 307 -0.72 -11.85 -4.16
CA LEU A 307 -1.62 -11.59 -5.27
C LEU A 307 -0.88 -11.71 -6.59
N PHE A 308 -1.49 -12.34 -7.57
CA PHE A 308 -0.97 -12.37 -8.93
C PHE A 308 -1.10 -10.97 -9.55
N PRO A 309 -0.13 -10.50 -10.36
CA PRO A 309 -0.18 -9.17 -10.98
C PRO A 309 -1.46 -8.96 -11.79
N TYR A 310 -2.18 -7.88 -11.52
CA TYR A 310 -3.46 -7.60 -12.16
C TYR A 310 -3.33 -7.19 -13.64
N ASN A 311 -2.18 -6.63 -14.03
CA ASN A 311 -1.89 -6.26 -15.42
C ASN A 311 -1.57 -7.46 -16.32
N ILE A 312 -1.59 -8.66 -15.78
CA ILE A 312 -1.42 -9.92 -16.51
C ILE A 312 -2.70 -10.74 -16.31
N PRO A 313 -3.75 -10.45 -17.08
CA PRO A 313 -4.99 -11.24 -16.97
C PRO A 313 -4.74 -12.68 -17.43
N VAL A 314 -5.23 -13.63 -16.64
CA VAL A 314 -5.13 -15.05 -16.95
C VAL A 314 -6.54 -15.67 -16.91
N ASN A 315 -7.02 -16.07 -18.06
CA ASN A 315 -8.21 -16.89 -18.18
C ASN A 315 -7.79 -18.34 -18.38
N ILE A 316 -8.04 -19.20 -17.38
CA ILE A 316 -7.67 -20.62 -17.47
C ILE A 316 -8.40 -21.39 -18.57
N ALA A 317 -9.48 -20.85 -19.12
CA ALA A 317 -10.16 -21.40 -20.30
C ALA A 317 -9.45 -21.05 -21.61
N ASN A 318 -8.50 -20.11 -21.60
CA ASN A 318 -7.78 -19.66 -22.79
C ASN A 318 -6.42 -20.37 -22.89
N PRO A 319 -6.16 -21.18 -23.92
CA PRO A 319 -4.88 -21.86 -24.12
C PRO A 319 -3.67 -20.91 -24.21
N GLY A 320 -3.86 -19.73 -24.81
CA GLY A 320 -2.80 -18.70 -24.90
C GLY A 320 -2.37 -18.15 -23.55
N ASP A 321 -3.32 -17.95 -22.63
CA ASP A 321 -3.05 -17.48 -21.27
C ASP A 321 -2.37 -18.57 -20.45
N LEU A 322 -2.76 -19.83 -20.61
CA LEU A 322 -2.11 -20.95 -19.94
C LEU A 322 -0.68 -21.16 -20.41
N ARG A 323 -0.39 -21.00 -21.71
CA ARG A 323 0.99 -21.03 -22.23
C ARG A 323 1.81 -19.91 -21.61
N ARG A 324 1.29 -18.68 -21.64
CA ARG A 324 1.97 -17.53 -21.01
C ARG A 324 2.22 -17.74 -19.53
N LEU A 325 1.27 -18.34 -18.81
CA LEU A 325 1.44 -18.66 -17.39
C LEU A 325 2.54 -19.72 -17.19
N LYS A 326 2.61 -20.77 -18.04
CA LYS A 326 3.70 -21.75 -18.01
C LYS A 326 5.06 -21.11 -18.28
N ASP A 327 5.13 -20.21 -19.26
CA ASP A 327 6.36 -19.51 -19.62
C ASP A 327 6.86 -18.62 -18.50
N MET A 328 5.95 -17.93 -17.78
CA MET A 328 6.29 -17.09 -16.63
C MET A 328 6.92 -17.88 -15.48
N PHE A 329 6.55 -19.14 -15.32
CA PHE A 329 7.08 -20.01 -14.27
C PHE A 329 8.02 -21.12 -14.84
N ALA A 330 8.62 -20.84 -16.01
CA ALA A 330 9.54 -21.81 -16.64
C ALA A 330 10.67 -22.24 -15.68
N GLY A 331 10.90 -23.55 -15.62
CA GLY A 331 11.87 -24.14 -14.68
C GLY A 331 11.33 -24.42 -13.28
N ARG A 332 10.04 -24.15 -13.03
CA ARG A 332 9.34 -24.43 -11.77
C ARG A 332 8.14 -25.34 -12.03
N GLU A 333 7.73 -26.11 -11.03
CA GLU A 333 6.52 -26.93 -11.13
C GLU A 333 5.28 -26.06 -10.83
N LEU A 334 4.47 -25.79 -11.84
CA LEU A 334 3.24 -25.01 -11.74
C LEU A 334 2.03 -25.90 -11.52
N TYR A 335 1.21 -25.56 -10.53
CA TYR A 335 -0.03 -26.22 -10.17
C TYR A 335 -1.21 -25.23 -10.20
N LEU A 336 -2.36 -25.64 -10.70
CA LEU A 336 -3.62 -24.92 -10.58
C LEU A 336 -4.35 -25.38 -9.32
N ILE A 337 -4.81 -24.43 -8.50
CA ILE A 337 -5.66 -24.71 -7.33
C ILE A 337 -7.12 -24.57 -7.79
N VAL A 338 -7.88 -25.63 -7.68
CA VAL A 338 -9.29 -25.67 -8.11
C VAL A 338 -10.16 -26.45 -7.12
N GLY A 339 -11.40 -26.01 -6.95
CA GLY A 339 -12.40 -26.79 -6.23
C GLY A 339 -12.92 -27.95 -7.10
N SER A 340 -13.37 -29.02 -6.47
CA SER A 340 -14.01 -30.14 -7.17
C SER A 340 -15.22 -29.71 -8.00
N ASP A 341 -15.98 -28.73 -7.50
CA ASP A 341 -17.11 -28.12 -8.20
C ASP A 341 -16.72 -27.43 -9.52
N VAL A 342 -15.54 -26.88 -9.59
CA VAL A 342 -15.00 -26.23 -10.81
C VAL A 342 -14.63 -27.26 -11.86
N ILE A 343 -13.99 -28.36 -11.46
CA ILE A 343 -13.64 -29.46 -12.40
C ILE A 343 -14.91 -30.05 -13.03
N HIS A 344 -15.94 -30.29 -12.23
CA HIS A 344 -17.20 -30.85 -12.72
C HIS A 344 -18.04 -29.84 -13.53
N GLY A 345 -18.06 -28.58 -13.13
CA GLY A 345 -18.98 -27.54 -13.65
C GLY A 345 -18.46 -26.68 -14.78
N ALA A 346 -17.16 -26.36 -14.78
CA ALA A 346 -16.63 -25.35 -15.69
C ALA A 346 -16.43 -25.84 -17.12
N SER A 347 -16.76 -24.99 -18.10
CA SER A 347 -16.65 -25.32 -19.53
C SER A 347 -15.23 -25.65 -19.97
N SER A 348 -14.21 -25.08 -19.30
CA SER A 348 -12.81 -25.38 -19.58
C SER A 348 -12.42 -26.84 -19.31
N TYR A 349 -13.05 -27.49 -18.34
CA TYR A 349 -12.85 -28.91 -18.02
C TYR A 349 -13.73 -29.83 -18.83
N LYS A 350 -14.84 -29.34 -19.37
CA LYS A 350 -15.73 -30.09 -20.30
C LYS A 350 -15.21 -30.14 -21.73
N ALA A 351 -14.28 -29.24 -22.07
CA ALA A 351 -13.64 -29.23 -23.38
C ALA A 351 -12.68 -30.42 -23.54
N PRO A 352 -12.49 -30.94 -24.75
CA PRO A 352 -11.57 -32.05 -24.98
C PRO A 352 -10.14 -31.72 -24.51
N PRO A 353 -9.41 -32.65 -23.88
CA PRO A 353 -8.04 -32.49 -23.51
C PRO A 353 -7.14 -32.09 -24.69
N SER A 354 -6.29 -31.07 -24.48
CA SER A 354 -5.27 -30.68 -25.45
C SER A 354 -3.98 -30.31 -24.74
N PRO A 355 -2.83 -30.25 -25.43
CA PRO A 355 -1.55 -29.90 -24.81
C PRO A 355 -1.52 -28.52 -24.10
N ASP A 356 -2.38 -27.61 -24.54
CA ASP A 356 -2.49 -26.25 -24.02
C ASP A 356 -3.77 -26.01 -23.20
N SER A 357 -4.50 -27.06 -22.86
CA SER A 357 -5.71 -26.97 -22.02
C SER A 357 -5.39 -27.13 -20.53
N VAL A 358 -6.36 -26.85 -19.69
CA VAL A 358 -6.28 -27.07 -18.23
C VAL A 358 -5.88 -28.52 -17.90
N HIS A 359 -6.30 -29.50 -18.70
CA HIS A 359 -5.98 -30.88 -18.49
C HIS A 359 -4.48 -31.22 -18.54
N SER A 360 -3.68 -30.40 -19.22
CA SER A 360 -2.22 -30.55 -19.27
C SER A 360 -1.47 -29.95 -18.09
N MET A 361 -2.17 -29.30 -17.16
CA MET A 361 -1.58 -28.65 -15.98
C MET A 361 -1.53 -29.62 -14.80
N ASN A 362 -0.60 -29.39 -13.87
CA ASN A 362 -0.70 -30.03 -12.56
C ASN A 362 -1.80 -29.34 -11.74
N HIS A 363 -2.44 -30.08 -10.86
CA HIS A 363 -3.58 -29.61 -10.08
C HIS A 363 -3.40 -29.84 -8.59
N ILE A 364 -3.93 -28.93 -7.80
CA ILE A 364 -4.26 -29.12 -6.40
C ILE A 364 -5.78 -29.00 -6.30
N VAL A 365 -6.45 -30.11 -6.04
CA VAL A 365 -7.91 -30.21 -6.00
C VAL A 365 -8.35 -30.26 -4.54
N PHE A 366 -9.18 -29.32 -4.14
CA PHE A 366 -9.77 -29.32 -2.82
C PHE A 366 -11.25 -29.67 -2.89
N ARG A 367 -11.70 -30.50 -1.92
CA ARG A 367 -13.09 -30.90 -1.80
C ARG A 367 -13.85 -29.98 -0.85
N ARG A 368 -15.10 -29.65 -1.23
CA ARG A 368 -16.09 -29.06 -0.32
C ARG A 368 -17.09 -30.14 0.05
N VAL A 369 -17.34 -30.35 1.34
CA VAL A 369 -18.19 -31.46 1.84
C VAL A 369 -19.68 -31.31 1.46
N SER A 370 -20.13 -30.12 1.12
CA SER A 370 -21.51 -29.93 0.61
C SER A 370 -21.87 -30.75 -0.65
N ALA A 371 -20.89 -31.37 -1.31
CA ALA A 371 -21.05 -32.25 -2.48
C ALA A 371 -21.24 -33.75 -2.11
N LEU A 372 -21.41 -34.11 -0.84
CA LEU A 372 -21.27 -35.47 -0.34
C LEU A 372 -22.45 -36.44 -0.63
N HIS A 373 -23.48 -36.05 -1.34
CA HIS A 373 -24.57 -36.95 -1.62
C HIS A 373 -24.73 -37.27 -3.13
N GLY A 374 -23.82 -38.05 -3.68
CA GLY A 374 -24.02 -38.72 -4.99
C GLY A 374 -22.90 -38.59 -6.03
N GLU A 375 -21.88 -37.74 -5.82
CA GLU A 375 -20.92 -37.34 -6.87
C GLU A 375 -19.54 -38.05 -6.81
N GLU A 376 -19.31 -39.00 -5.89
CA GLU A 376 -17.95 -39.59 -5.74
C GLU A 376 -17.50 -40.40 -6.99
N LYS A 377 -18.43 -41.00 -7.74
CA LYS A 377 -18.07 -41.78 -8.91
C LYS A 377 -17.71 -40.94 -10.14
N ASP A 378 -18.32 -39.77 -10.30
CA ASP A 378 -18.07 -38.92 -11.46
C ASP A 378 -16.75 -38.12 -11.29
N MET A 379 -16.35 -37.83 -10.06
CA MET A 379 -15.15 -37.03 -9.79
C MET A 379 -13.84 -37.77 -10.12
N ASP A 380 -13.77 -39.06 -9.88
CA ASP A 380 -12.60 -39.86 -10.24
C ASP A 380 -12.46 -39.96 -11.78
N ALA A 381 -13.57 -39.91 -12.52
CA ALA A 381 -13.54 -39.85 -13.97
C ALA A 381 -13.06 -38.48 -14.49
N ASP A 382 -13.51 -37.36 -13.88
CA ASP A 382 -13.13 -36.01 -14.28
C ASP A 382 -11.65 -35.73 -13.97
N VAL A 383 -11.16 -36.17 -12.80
CA VAL A 383 -9.76 -36.13 -12.44
C VAL A 383 -8.90 -37.02 -13.34
N GLY A 384 -9.43 -38.14 -13.80
CA GLY A 384 -8.76 -39.06 -14.74
C GLY A 384 -8.45 -38.44 -16.11
N MET A 385 -9.12 -37.35 -16.50
CA MET A 385 -8.82 -36.62 -17.74
C MET A 385 -7.61 -35.66 -17.59
N ILE A 386 -7.13 -35.40 -16.37
CA ILE A 386 -5.97 -34.54 -16.12
C ILE A 386 -4.71 -35.36 -16.35
N SER A 387 -3.90 -34.94 -17.32
CA SER A 387 -2.60 -35.59 -17.63
C SER A 387 -1.47 -35.15 -16.73
N GLY A 388 -1.64 -34.05 -16.00
CA GLY A 388 -0.67 -33.52 -15.02
C GLY A 388 -0.76 -34.24 -13.67
N LYS A 389 0.16 -33.92 -12.76
CA LYS A 389 0.12 -34.38 -11.36
C LYS A 389 -1.11 -33.85 -10.65
N VAL A 390 -1.79 -34.66 -9.88
CA VAL A 390 -2.95 -34.24 -9.08
C VAL A 390 -2.66 -34.47 -7.60
N VAL A 391 -2.78 -33.41 -6.81
CA VAL A 391 -2.73 -33.44 -5.35
C VAL A 391 -4.13 -33.16 -4.83
N GLN A 392 -4.69 -34.09 -4.06
CA GLN A 392 -6.01 -33.91 -3.44
C GLN A 392 -5.84 -33.37 -2.01
N LEU A 393 -6.62 -32.34 -1.67
CA LEU A 393 -6.67 -31.74 -0.34
C LEU A 393 -8.09 -31.82 0.21
N GLN A 394 -8.19 -32.14 1.48
CA GLN A 394 -9.45 -32.08 2.22
C GLN A 394 -9.39 -30.88 3.16
N LEU A 395 -10.39 -30.00 3.08
CA LEU A 395 -10.51 -28.87 4.00
C LEU A 395 -10.98 -29.39 5.37
N PRO A 396 -10.50 -28.78 6.47
CA PRO A 396 -11.06 -29.02 7.78
C PRO A 396 -12.56 -28.67 7.80
N SER A 397 -13.38 -29.50 8.44
CA SER A 397 -14.85 -29.34 8.48
C SER A 397 -15.31 -27.96 8.99
N GLN A 398 -14.56 -27.35 9.87
CA GLN A 398 -14.82 -26.01 10.41
C GLN A 398 -14.75 -24.88 9.36
N LEU A 399 -14.04 -25.11 8.25
CA LEU A 399 -13.83 -24.12 7.18
C LEU A 399 -14.74 -24.36 5.97
N GLU A 400 -15.40 -25.52 5.90
CA GLU A 400 -16.24 -25.90 4.76
C GLU A 400 -17.50 -25.04 4.65
N ASP A 401 -18.05 -24.63 5.79
CA ASP A 401 -19.24 -23.78 5.87
C ASP A 401 -18.99 -22.30 5.57
N ILE A 402 -17.73 -21.89 5.42
CA ILE A 402 -17.37 -20.50 5.16
C ILE A 402 -17.39 -20.24 3.66
N SER A 403 -18.44 -19.58 3.19
CA SER A 403 -18.56 -19.19 1.78
C SER A 403 -18.75 -17.68 1.63
N SER A 404 -18.31 -17.14 0.50
CA SER A 404 -18.53 -15.72 0.16
C SER A 404 -20.02 -15.36 0.11
N THR A 405 -20.88 -16.30 -0.31
CA THR A 405 -22.33 -16.12 -0.32
C THR A 405 -22.89 -15.95 1.10
N ARG A 406 -22.48 -16.80 2.04
CA ARG A 406 -22.88 -16.71 3.44
C ARG A 406 -22.47 -15.38 4.09
N ILE A 407 -21.28 -14.87 3.74
CA ILE A 407 -20.83 -13.55 4.24
C ILE A 407 -21.75 -12.45 3.72
N ARG A 408 -22.06 -12.43 2.42
CA ARG A 408 -22.95 -11.42 1.84
C ARG A 408 -24.36 -11.48 2.45
N GLU A 409 -24.90 -12.67 2.66
CA GLU A 409 -26.20 -12.89 3.31
C GLU A 409 -26.18 -12.40 4.76
N ASN A 410 -25.10 -12.66 5.51
CA ASN A 410 -24.97 -12.20 6.88
C ASN A 410 -24.88 -10.67 6.96
N ILE A 411 -24.15 -10.02 6.03
CA ILE A 411 -24.11 -8.55 5.95
C ILE A 411 -25.50 -7.99 5.67
N ASP A 412 -26.24 -8.57 4.70
CA ASP A 412 -27.61 -8.16 4.38
C ASP A 412 -28.56 -8.29 5.57
N MET A 413 -28.37 -9.32 6.41
CA MET A 413 -29.18 -9.60 7.59
C MET A 413 -28.63 -8.91 8.86
N ASN A 414 -27.59 -8.09 8.73
CA ASN A 414 -26.89 -7.43 9.85
C ASN A 414 -26.42 -8.45 10.92
N ARG A 415 -25.91 -9.60 10.48
CA ARG A 415 -25.36 -10.65 11.34
C ARG A 415 -23.85 -10.52 11.40
N ASP A 416 -23.27 -11.04 12.50
CA ASP A 416 -21.82 -11.08 12.70
C ASP A 416 -21.09 -11.91 11.62
N ILE A 417 -19.99 -11.37 11.09
CA ILE A 417 -19.10 -12.03 10.13
C ILE A 417 -17.66 -12.15 10.65
N SER A 418 -17.40 -11.80 11.92
CA SER A 418 -16.06 -11.74 12.48
C SER A 418 -15.30 -13.07 12.41
N HIS A 419 -16.02 -14.20 12.43
CA HIS A 419 -15.46 -15.55 12.34
C HIS A 419 -15.36 -16.08 10.88
N LEU A 420 -15.78 -15.29 9.89
CA LEU A 420 -15.82 -15.67 8.48
C LEU A 420 -14.78 -14.94 7.63
N ILE A 421 -14.32 -13.77 8.09
CA ILE A 421 -13.44 -12.88 7.34
C ILE A 421 -12.36 -12.26 8.26
N ASP A 422 -11.28 -11.73 7.67
CA ASP A 422 -10.24 -11.03 8.42
C ASP A 422 -10.79 -9.77 9.10
N PRO A 423 -10.44 -9.49 10.38
CA PRO A 423 -10.98 -8.33 11.11
C PRO A 423 -10.76 -6.97 10.43
N VAL A 424 -9.58 -6.75 9.82
CA VAL A 424 -9.29 -5.50 9.08
C VAL A 424 -10.18 -5.38 7.85
N VAL A 425 -10.47 -6.50 7.19
CA VAL A 425 -11.38 -6.54 6.04
C VAL A 425 -12.82 -6.33 6.46
N GLN A 426 -13.23 -6.88 7.59
CA GLN A 426 -14.57 -6.63 8.16
C GLN A 426 -14.80 -5.13 8.38
N GLU A 427 -13.86 -4.47 9.02
CA GLU A 427 -13.94 -3.03 9.25
C GLU A 427 -14.03 -2.25 7.92
N TYR A 428 -13.19 -2.60 6.95
CA TYR A 428 -13.23 -2.00 5.61
C TYR A 428 -14.59 -2.18 4.91
N ILE A 429 -15.17 -3.38 4.98
CA ILE A 429 -16.49 -3.68 4.39
C ILE A 429 -17.56 -2.79 5.02
N TYR A 430 -17.59 -2.70 6.35
CA TYR A 430 -18.60 -1.90 7.06
C TYR A 430 -18.42 -0.39 6.84
N GLN A 431 -17.22 0.13 6.90
CA GLN A 431 -16.97 1.55 6.67
C GLN A 431 -17.29 1.99 5.24
N ARG A 432 -17.09 1.11 4.26
CA ARG A 432 -17.39 1.39 2.85
C ARG A 432 -18.80 0.99 2.43
N GLY A 433 -19.61 0.42 3.33
CA GLY A 433 -20.96 -0.06 3.02
C GLY A 433 -21.00 -1.10 1.91
N LEU A 434 -19.98 -1.97 1.82
CA LEU A 434 -19.90 -2.98 0.78
C LEU A 434 -20.87 -4.13 1.06
N TYR A 435 -21.40 -4.74 0.00
CA TYR A 435 -22.29 -5.90 0.05
C TYR A 435 -23.68 -5.64 0.69
N LEU A 436 -24.11 -4.40 0.81
CA LEU A 436 -25.47 -4.04 1.21
C LEU A 436 -26.47 -4.29 0.07
N ARG A 437 -27.76 -4.47 0.42
CA ARG A 437 -28.84 -4.93 -0.48
C ARG A 437 -29.16 -4.06 -1.69
N GLU A 438 -28.77 -2.81 -1.73
CA GLU A 438 -28.94 -2.03 -2.96
C GLU A 438 -28.13 -2.71 -4.07
N PRO A 439 -28.77 -3.09 -5.19
CA PRO A 439 -28.05 -3.67 -6.28
C PRO A 439 -27.07 -2.63 -6.79
N GLN A 440 -25.87 -2.70 -6.30
CA GLN A 440 -24.74 -2.04 -6.95
C GLN A 440 -24.64 -2.72 -8.31
N TYR A 441 -25.30 -2.10 -9.29
CA TYR A 441 -25.05 -2.47 -10.67
C TYR A 441 -23.56 -2.36 -10.87
N LYS A 442 -22.90 -3.48 -11.11
CA LYS A 442 -21.53 -3.45 -11.54
C LYS A 442 -21.41 -2.47 -12.70
N PRO A 443 -20.67 -1.41 -12.57
CA PRO A 443 -19.82 -1.06 -13.68
C PRO A 443 -18.85 -2.24 -13.83
N LEU A 444 -18.78 -2.81 -15.02
CA LEU A 444 -17.76 -3.79 -15.38
C LEU A 444 -16.40 -3.09 -15.36
N LEU A 445 -15.89 -2.85 -14.14
CA LEU A 445 -14.58 -2.27 -13.92
C LEU A 445 -13.62 -3.45 -13.79
N SER A 446 -13.25 -4.05 -14.91
CA SER A 446 -12.02 -4.80 -14.93
C SER A 446 -10.85 -3.80 -14.97
N PRO A 447 -9.77 -3.97 -14.22
CA PRO A 447 -8.60 -3.11 -14.28
C PRO A 447 -7.99 -3.01 -15.67
N GLY A 448 -8.20 -4.02 -16.51
CA GLY A 448 -7.83 -4.02 -17.92
C GLY A 448 -8.69 -3.12 -18.80
N THR A 449 -9.81 -2.58 -18.29
CA THR A 449 -10.73 -1.74 -19.04
C THR A 449 -10.61 -0.25 -18.74
N LEU A 450 -9.83 0.13 -17.71
CA LEU A 450 -9.52 1.54 -17.47
C LEU A 450 -8.60 2.05 -18.57
N HIS A 451 -9.07 3.01 -19.33
CA HIS A 451 -8.26 3.63 -20.37
C HIS A 451 -8.48 5.14 -20.42
N PHE A 452 -7.41 5.85 -20.75
CA PHE A 452 -7.45 7.28 -21.00
C PHE A 452 -7.58 7.50 -22.50
N ALA A 453 -8.47 8.39 -22.89
CA ALA A 453 -8.63 8.84 -24.26
C ALA A 453 -8.47 10.35 -24.33
N GLU A 454 -7.86 10.83 -25.40
CA GLU A 454 -7.73 12.25 -25.72
C GLU A 454 -8.47 12.53 -27.00
N ALA A 455 -9.31 13.56 -26.99
CA ALA A 455 -10.07 13.99 -28.14
C ALA A 455 -10.22 15.52 -28.17
N GLU A 456 -10.50 16.07 -29.32
CA GLU A 456 -10.97 17.44 -29.42
C GLU A 456 -12.40 17.54 -28.84
N GLY A 457 -12.75 18.68 -28.27
CA GLY A 457 -14.06 18.94 -27.67
C GLY A 457 -15.19 19.01 -28.72
N GLY A 458 -15.47 17.89 -29.37
CA GLY A 458 -16.57 17.77 -30.34
C GLY A 458 -17.95 17.67 -29.68
N ASP A 459 -19.01 18.02 -30.43
CA ASP A 459 -20.39 18.13 -29.93
C ASP A 459 -20.90 16.84 -29.26
N ALA A 460 -20.62 15.70 -29.81
CA ALA A 460 -21.03 14.41 -29.24
C ALA A 460 -20.40 14.15 -27.88
N LEU A 461 -19.09 14.41 -27.74
CA LEU A 461 -18.37 14.25 -26.48
C LEU A 461 -18.87 15.24 -25.43
N LEU A 462 -18.99 16.52 -25.80
CA LEU A 462 -19.47 17.55 -24.86
C LEU A 462 -20.89 17.28 -24.38
N THR A 463 -21.78 16.80 -25.24
CA THR A 463 -23.13 16.37 -24.85
C THR A 463 -23.07 15.19 -23.88
N GLN A 464 -22.21 14.23 -24.11
CA GLN A 464 -21.99 13.10 -23.20
C GLN A 464 -21.47 13.58 -21.83
N LEU A 465 -20.53 14.53 -21.79
CA LEU A 465 -20.00 15.10 -20.55
C LEU A 465 -21.08 15.83 -19.74
N GLN A 466 -21.94 16.58 -20.42
CA GLN A 466 -23.08 17.26 -19.77
C GLN A 466 -24.07 16.28 -19.16
N GLN A 467 -24.35 15.17 -19.83
CA GLN A 467 -25.31 14.15 -19.37
C GLN A 467 -24.75 13.22 -18.28
N THR A 468 -23.45 12.98 -18.32
CA THR A 468 -22.83 11.90 -17.51
C THR A 468 -22.01 12.41 -16.33
N LEU A 469 -21.42 13.59 -16.46
CA LEU A 469 -20.51 14.18 -15.49
C LEU A 469 -20.93 15.58 -15.04
N ASP A 470 -22.19 15.98 -15.32
CA ASP A 470 -22.78 17.26 -14.93
C ASP A 470 -21.94 18.49 -15.37
N MET A 471 -21.28 18.39 -16.53
CA MET A 471 -20.52 19.51 -17.08
C MET A 471 -21.46 20.68 -17.36
N PRO A 472 -21.19 21.88 -16.84
CA PRO A 472 -22.05 23.04 -17.09
C PRO A 472 -22.12 23.39 -18.60
N PRO A 473 -23.30 23.80 -19.13
CA PRO A 473 -23.43 24.19 -20.53
C PRO A 473 -22.49 25.32 -20.95
N ALA A 474 -22.25 26.30 -20.06
CA ALA A 474 -21.28 27.36 -20.29
C ALA A 474 -19.84 26.85 -20.46
N ALA A 475 -19.44 25.85 -19.69
CA ALA A 475 -18.14 25.23 -19.81
C ALA A 475 -18.00 24.45 -21.12
N ALA A 476 -19.02 23.71 -21.55
CA ALA A 476 -19.04 23.01 -22.82
C ALA A 476 -18.90 23.97 -24.00
N GLU A 477 -19.63 25.10 -23.99
CA GLU A 477 -19.51 26.15 -25.00
C GLU A 477 -18.13 26.82 -24.99
N GLY A 478 -17.54 27.01 -23.80
CA GLY A 478 -16.18 27.50 -23.64
C GLY A 478 -15.14 26.60 -24.29
N VAL A 479 -15.22 25.28 -24.04
CA VAL A 479 -14.34 24.26 -24.65
C VAL A 479 -14.46 24.30 -26.19
N ARG A 480 -15.68 24.36 -26.73
CA ARG A 480 -15.92 24.47 -28.17
C ARG A 480 -15.31 25.73 -28.75
N ARG A 481 -15.59 26.89 -28.15
CA ARG A 481 -15.12 28.19 -28.63
C ARG A 481 -13.59 28.29 -28.67
N ARG A 482 -12.91 27.68 -27.69
CA ARG A 482 -11.44 27.68 -27.59
C ARG A 482 -10.77 26.50 -28.29
N SER A 483 -11.55 25.57 -28.85
CA SER A 483 -11.07 24.34 -29.46
C SER A 483 -10.10 23.56 -28.53
N GLU A 484 -10.52 23.43 -27.28
CA GLU A 484 -9.71 22.76 -26.26
C GLU A 484 -9.73 21.25 -26.45
N ARG A 485 -8.70 20.59 -25.95
CA ARG A 485 -8.64 19.14 -25.84
C ARG A 485 -9.37 18.68 -24.60
N VAL A 486 -9.89 17.47 -24.67
CA VAL A 486 -10.53 16.81 -23.53
C VAL A 486 -9.84 15.47 -23.33
N MET A 487 -9.30 15.28 -22.16
CA MET A 487 -8.85 13.96 -21.71
C MET A 487 -9.98 13.31 -20.90
N THR A 488 -10.26 12.07 -21.19
CA THR A 488 -11.31 11.29 -20.54
C THR A 488 -10.74 10.02 -19.94
N LEU A 489 -11.31 9.59 -18.82
CA LEU A 489 -11.08 8.30 -18.19
C LEU A 489 -12.31 7.44 -18.36
N HIS A 490 -12.12 6.26 -18.93
CA HIS A 490 -13.19 5.30 -19.18
C HIS A 490 -12.92 3.99 -18.45
N SER A 491 -13.99 3.32 -18.09
CA SER A 491 -13.99 1.92 -17.72
C SER A 491 -14.88 1.16 -18.69
N GLY A 492 -14.27 0.44 -19.62
CA GLY A 492 -15.00 -0.09 -20.78
C GLY A 492 -15.66 1.04 -21.58
N SER A 493 -16.99 0.99 -21.73
CA SER A 493 -17.77 2.05 -22.37
C SER A 493 -18.21 3.16 -21.43
N GLN A 494 -17.97 3.04 -20.12
CA GLN A 494 -18.46 3.98 -19.12
C GLN A 494 -17.46 5.12 -18.89
N LEU A 495 -17.90 6.35 -19.07
CA LEU A 495 -17.15 7.55 -18.78
C LEU A 495 -17.13 7.82 -17.25
N LEU A 496 -15.94 7.93 -16.66
CA LEU A 496 -15.73 8.12 -15.23
C LEU A 496 -15.31 9.55 -14.89
N ALA A 497 -14.40 10.14 -15.66
CA ALA A 497 -13.92 11.49 -15.46
C ALA A 497 -13.49 12.14 -16.78
N ALA A 498 -13.48 13.47 -16.79
CA ALA A 498 -13.01 14.26 -17.91
C ALA A 498 -12.33 15.55 -17.45
N ALA A 499 -11.32 15.99 -18.18
CA ALA A 499 -10.70 17.29 -18.00
C ALA A 499 -10.54 17.99 -19.35
N SER A 500 -10.99 19.24 -19.41
CA SER A 500 -10.72 20.12 -20.55
C SER A 500 -9.43 20.88 -20.32
N TYR A 501 -8.56 20.91 -21.33
CA TYR A 501 -7.24 21.51 -21.19
C TYR A 501 -6.64 21.94 -22.52
N ASP A 502 -5.64 22.78 -22.42
CA ASP A 502 -4.76 23.17 -23.53
C ASP A 502 -3.31 23.35 -23.00
N GLN A 503 -2.37 23.41 -23.92
CA GLN A 503 -0.97 23.67 -23.59
C GLN A 503 -0.53 24.95 -24.28
N ARG A 504 -0.13 25.95 -23.46
CA ARG A 504 0.21 27.27 -23.95
C ARG A 504 1.55 27.74 -23.39
N ARG A 505 2.23 28.55 -24.17
CA ARG A 505 3.34 29.33 -23.65
C ARG A 505 2.82 30.58 -22.94
N THR A 506 3.57 31.10 -21.98
CA THR A 506 3.19 32.30 -21.25
C THR A 506 2.85 33.48 -22.14
N ARG A 507 3.48 33.61 -23.33
CA ARG A 507 3.16 34.64 -24.33
C ARG A 507 1.77 34.49 -24.95
N GLU A 508 1.19 33.30 -24.93
CA GLU A 508 -0.08 32.94 -25.56
C GLU A 508 -1.28 33.02 -24.58
N LEU A 509 -1.02 33.31 -23.30
CA LEU A 509 -2.04 33.32 -22.25
C LEU A 509 -3.14 34.35 -22.47
N LEU A 510 -2.89 35.45 -23.19
CA LEU A 510 -3.91 36.47 -23.46
C LEU A 510 -5.07 35.90 -24.28
N ALA A 511 -4.81 34.96 -25.17
CA ALA A 511 -5.85 34.28 -25.92
C ALA A 511 -6.74 33.38 -25.07
N LEU A 512 -6.24 32.93 -23.90
CA LEU A 512 -6.98 32.10 -22.96
C LEU A 512 -7.74 32.97 -21.93
N LEU A 513 -7.00 33.87 -21.25
CA LEU A 513 -7.54 34.61 -20.11
C LEU A 513 -8.27 35.88 -20.48
N SER A 514 -8.04 36.44 -21.71
CA SER A 514 -8.67 37.65 -22.25
C SER A 514 -8.46 38.92 -21.41
N ASP A 515 -7.78 38.83 -20.26
CA ASP A 515 -7.50 39.93 -19.33
C ASP A 515 -5.97 40.13 -19.19
N PRO A 516 -5.43 41.25 -19.69
CA PRO A 516 -3.99 41.53 -19.61
C PRO A 516 -3.44 41.57 -18.18
N VAL A 517 -4.24 41.97 -17.19
CA VAL A 517 -3.82 42.04 -15.78
C VAL A 517 -3.58 40.64 -15.25
N ARG A 518 -4.54 39.74 -15.46
CA ARG A 518 -4.42 38.32 -15.06
C ARG A 518 -3.25 37.63 -15.77
N VAL A 519 -3.05 37.94 -17.05
CA VAL A 519 -1.92 37.40 -17.82
C VAL A 519 -0.59 37.82 -17.23
N ASN A 520 -0.45 39.09 -16.85
CA ASN A 520 0.79 39.58 -16.25
C ASN A 520 1.03 38.95 -14.87
N GLU A 521 0.02 38.78 -14.04
CA GLU A 521 0.12 38.10 -12.76
C GLU A 521 0.63 36.65 -12.91
N VAL A 522 0.11 35.91 -13.87
CA VAL A 522 0.61 34.57 -14.16
C VAL A 522 2.04 34.61 -14.69
N ARG A 523 2.39 35.58 -15.57
CA ARG A 523 3.75 35.74 -16.11
C ARG A 523 4.78 36.11 -15.07
N ASP A 524 4.38 36.83 -14.03
CA ASP A 524 5.27 37.20 -12.93
C ASP A 524 5.65 35.98 -12.08
N MET A 525 4.80 34.93 -12.09
CA MET A 525 4.99 33.72 -11.29
C MET A 525 5.50 32.53 -12.11
N ALA A 526 5.13 32.42 -13.39
CA ALA A 526 5.39 31.28 -14.23
C ALA A 526 6.04 31.66 -15.54
N SER A 527 6.92 30.81 -16.05
CA SER A 527 7.62 30.99 -17.33
C SER A 527 7.58 29.72 -18.18
N GLY A 528 7.70 29.90 -19.48
CA GLY A 528 7.79 28.78 -20.44
C GLY A 528 6.44 28.24 -20.87
N LYS A 529 6.30 26.92 -20.89
CA LYS A 529 5.11 26.19 -21.32
C LYS A 529 4.27 25.75 -20.13
N LEU A 530 2.97 26.01 -20.19
CA LEU A 530 2.02 25.66 -19.14
C LEU A 530 1.00 24.63 -19.66
N LEU A 531 0.60 23.73 -18.78
CA LEU A 531 -0.64 23.00 -18.88
C LEU A 531 -1.77 23.93 -18.37
N CYS A 532 -2.72 24.27 -19.21
CA CYS A 532 -3.88 25.09 -18.85
C CYS A 532 -5.11 24.20 -18.75
N VAL A 533 -5.58 23.93 -17.55
CA VAL A 533 -6.80 23.14 -17.29
C VAL A 533 -7.95 24.12 -17.09
N THR A 534 -9.04 23.95 -17.82
CA THR A 534 -10.22 24.83 -17.78
C THR A 534 -11.42 24.17 -17.12
N GLY A 535 -11.43 22.86 -16.98
CA GLY A 535 -12.47 22.11 -16.29
C GLY A 535 -12.00 20.74 -15.86
N LEU A 536 -12.50 20.26 -14.72
CA LEU A 536 -12.28 18.93 -14.16
C LEU A 536 -13.61 18.38 -13.64
N TYR A 537 -14.04 17.27 -14.21
CA TYR A 537 -15.34 16.65 -13.95
C TYR A 537 -15.15 15.16 -13.70
N GLY A 538 -15.91 14.59 -12.78
CA GLY A 538 -15.83 13.15 -12.49
C GLY A 538 -16.97 12.68 -11.61
N ARG A 539 -17.23 11.40 -11.66
CA ARG A 539 -18.27 10.75 -10.84
C ARG A 539 -17.88 10.68 -9.37
N ASP A 540 -16.58 10.58 -9.11
CA ASP A 540 -16.00 10.49 -7.79
C ASP A 540 -14.59 11.12 -7.79
N GLU A 541 -14.10 11.40 -6.60
CA GLU A 541 -12.79 12.03 -6.38
C GLU A 541 -11.64 11.16 -6.89
N GLU A 542 -11.73 9.83 -6.73
CA GLU A 542 -10.68 8.90 -7.16
C GLU A 542 -10.51 8.92 -8.68
N SER A 543 -11.60 8.94 -9.44
CA SER A 543 -11.58 9.05 -10.90
C SER A 543 -11.00 10.37 -11.38
N MET A 544 -11.36 11.48 -10.73
CA MET A 544 -10.80 12.80 -11.03
C MET A 544 -9.30 12.85 -10.71
N GLN A 545 -8.88 12.26 -9.60
CA GLN A 545 -7.47 12.20 -9.19
C GLN A 545 -6.64 11.39 -10.20
N LEU A 546 -7.13 10.22 -10.62
CA LEU A 546 -6.47 9.39 -11.63
C LEU A 546 -6.30 10.17 -12.95
N LEU A 547 -7.35 10.84 -13.38
CA LEU A 547 -7.31 11.62 -14.62
C LEU A 547 -6.34 12.80 -14.53
N LEU A 548 -6.40 13.58 -13.46
CA LEU A 548 -5.52 14.72 -13.24
C LEU A 548 -4.05 14.29 -13.16
N THR A 549 -3.80 13.16 -12.54
CA THR A 549 -2.47 12.56 -12.46
C THR A 549 -1.92 12.20 -13.84
N GLN A 550 -2.72 11.55 -14.67
CA GLN A 550 -2.34 11.23 -16.05
C GLN A 550 -2.10 12.49 -16.87
N LEU A 551 -2.94 13.49 -16.70
CA LEU A 551 -2.82 14.77 -17.39
C LEU A 551 -1.51 15.49 -17.02
N PHE A 552 -1.16 15.51 -15.74
CA PHE A 552 0.10 16.09 -15.28
C PHE A 552 1.31 15.32 -15.81
N ALA A 553 1.25 14.00 -15.81
CA ALA A 553 2.31 13.16 -16.36
C ALA A 553 2.55 13.46 -17.84
N GLN A 554 1.48 13.51 -18.62
CA GLN A 554 1.55 13.84 -20.04
C GLN A 554 2.09 15.26 -20.28
N ALA A 555 1.66 16.22 -19.48
CA ALA A 555 2.14 17.58 -19.58
C ALA A 555 3.64 17.68 -19.25
N MET A 556 4.11 16.99 -18.24
CA MET A 556 5.54 16.90 -17.94
C MET A 556 6.35 16.25 -19.08
N GLU A 557 5.81 15.22 -19.72
CA GLU A 557 6.41 14.61 -20.91
C GLU A 557 6.55 15.58 -22.08
N GLN A 558 5.69 16.58 -22.14
CA GLN A 558 5.63 17.60 -23.18
C GLN A 558 6.27 18.94 -22.76
N ASP A 559 7.12 18.92 -21.75
CA ASP A 559 7.88 20.07 -21.22
C ASP A 559 7.05 21.18 -20.58
N CYS A 560 5.85 20.88 -20.08
CA CYS A 560 5.13 21.78 -19.20
C CYS A 560 5.65 21.62 -17.76
N LEU A 561 6.26 22.67 -17.22
CA LEU A 561 6.73 22.70 -15.84
C LEU A 561 5.74 23.40 -14.90
N TRP A 562 4.72 24.04 -15.47
CA TRP A 562 3.69 24.76 -14.76
C TRP A 562 2.31 24.22 -15.11
N ALA A 563 1.40 24.18 -14.14
CA ALA A 563 0.00 23.89 -14.35
C ALA A 563 -0.85 25.08 -13.88
N LEU A 564 -1.70 25.58 -14.76
CA LEU A 564 -2.65 26.64 -14.50
C LEU A 564 -4.05 26.05 -14.57
N PHE A 565 -4.84 26.16 -13.52
CA PHE A 565 -6.27 25.94 -13.58
C PHE A 565 -6.96 27.29 -13.72
N ALA A 566 -7.83 27.42 -14.71
CA ALA A 566 -8.57 28.65 -15.01
C ALA A 566 -10.05 28.36 -15.11
N ALA A 567 -10.82 28.74 -14.08
CA ALA A 567 -12.27 28.66 -14.08
C ALA A 567 -12.85 29.80 -14.93
N LEU A 568 -12.87 29.62 -16.26
CA LEU A 568 -13.24 30.69 -17.19
C LEU A 568 -14.73 30.81 -17.39
N ASP A 569 -15.44 29.69 -17.51
CA ASP A 569 -16.85 29.64 -17.89
C ASP A 569 -17.74 29.12 -16.76
N ALA A 570 -17.16 28.37 -15.81
CA ALA A 570 -17.85 27.86 -14.63
C ALA A 570 -16.85 27.66 -13.49
N PRO A 571 -17.24 27.82 -12.22
CA PRO A 571 -16.40 27.51 -11.08
C PRO A 571 -16.14 25.99 -11.00
N ALA A 572 -15.01 25.61 -10.41
CA ALA A 572 -14.75 24.23 -10.08
C ALA A 572 -15.80 23.73 -9.07
N SER A 573 -16.14 22.45 -9.14
CA SER A 573 -16.92 21.83 -8.05
C SER A 573 -16.07 21.81 -6.76
N PRO A 574 -16.69 21.80 -5.56
CA PRO A 574 -15.93 21.74 -4.30
C PRO A 574 -14.94 20.59 -4.27
N ALA A 575 -15.33 19.40 -4.73
CA ALA A 575 -14.44 18.24 -4.80
C ALA A 575 -13.25 18.45 -5.78
N ALA A 576 -13.50 19.09 -6.91
CA ALA A 576 -12.45 19.42 -7.86
C ALA A 576 -11.50 20.51 -7.32
N ASP A 577 -12.01 21.54 -6.65
CA ASP A 577 -11.18 22.60 -6.03
C ASP A 577 -10.30 22.01 -4.92
N ASP A 578 -10.87 21.19 -4.03
CA ASP A 578 -10.11 20.50 -2.98
C ASP A 578 -9.02 19.61 -3.56
N LEU A 579 -9.33 18.84 -4.59
CA LEU A 579 -8.35 17.98 -5.27
C LEU A 579 -7.22 18.79 -5.94
N LEU A 580 -7.57 19.89 -6.64
CA LEU A 580 -6.57 20.78 -7.24
C LEU A 580 -5.63 21.38 -6.20
N ARG A 581 -6.16 21.77 -5.04
CA ARG A 581 -5.37 22.29 -3.92
C ARG A 581 -4.49 21.19 -3.29
N GLN A 582 -5.01 19.98 -3.15
CA GLN A 582 -4.22 18.82 -2.70
C GLN A 582 -3.07 18.53 -3.68
N GLN A 583 -3.25 18.77 -4.97
CA GLN A 583 -2.19 18.67 -5.97
C GLN A 583 -1.23 19.87 -5.97
N GLY A 584 -1.39 20.78 -5.03
CA GLY A 584 -0.50 21.92 -4.80
C GLY A 584 -0.80 23.14 -5.65
N MET A 585 -1.95 23.22 -6.26
CA MET A 585 -2.39 24.42 -6.94
C MET A 585 -2.77 25.50 -5.93
N ARG A 586 -2.27 26.71 -6.12
CA ARG A 586 -2.52 27.86 -5.24
C ARG A 586 -3.14 29.01 -6.02
N PRO A 587 -4.01 29.80 -5.39
CA PRO A 587 -4.54 30.99 -6.01
C PRO A 587 -3.45 31.94 -6.46
N VAL A 588 -3.54 32.42 -7.69
CA VAL A 588 -2.65 33.47 -8.22
C VAL A 588 -2.83 34.77 -7.42
N ARG A 589 -4.09 35.09 -7.07
CA ARG A 589 -4.44 36.16 -6.13
C ARG A 589 -4.98 35.55 -4.83
N PRO A 590 -4.55 36.00 -3.67
CA PRO A 590 -5.13 35.57 -2.41
C PRO A 590 -6.65 35.76 -2.40
N GLY A 591 -7.39 34.68 -2.10
CA GLY A 591 -8.85 34.69 -2.02
C GLY A 591 -9.61 34.54 -3.35
N ASP A 592 -8.93 34.53 -4.50
CA ASP A 592 -9.57 34.29 -5.81
C ASP A 592 -9.34 32.84 -6.29
N PRO A 593 -10.36 31.97 -6.22
CA PRO A 593 -10.23 30.59 -6.66
C PRO A 593 -10.30 30.41 -8.19
N SER A 594 -10.54 31.46 -8.95
CA SER A 594 -10.74 31.38 -10.40
C SER A 594 -9.45 31.10 -11.19
N LEU A 595 -8.29 31.39 -10.60
CA LEU A 595 -7.00 31.06 -11.17
C LEU A 595 -6.12 30.42 -10.11
N LEU A 596 -5.80 29.14 -10.32
CA LEU A 596 -4.88 28.38 -9.49
C LEU A 596 -3.63 28.03 -10.29
N LEU A 597 -2.47 28.16 -9.69
CA LEU A 597 -1.18 27.89 -10.33
C LEU A 597 -0.36 26.92 -9.49
N ALA A 598 0.28 25.97 -10.15
CA ALA A 598 1.25 25.06 -9.55
C ALA A 598 2.55 25.03 -10.37
N ASP A 599 3.68 25.14 -9.69
CA ASP A 599 4.96 24.77 -10.24
C ASP A 599 5.18 23.26 -10.07
N MET A 600 5.03 22.51 -11.16
CA MET A 600 5.17 21.06 -11.14
C MET A 600 6.62 20.61 -10.95
N SER A 601 7.59 21.50 -11.10
CA SER A 601 9.01 21.24 -10.88
C SER A 601 9.50 21.65 -9.48
N ALA A 602 8.71 22.46 -8.76
CA ALA A 602 9.15 23.06 -7.51
C ALA A 602 8.94 22.16 -6.29
N PRO A 603 9.79 22.28 -5.28
CA PRO A 603 9.64 21.56 -4.02
C PRO A 603 8.39 21.94 -3.22
N VAL A 604 7.77 23.10 -3.50
CA VAL A 604 6.63 23.62 -2.73
C VAL A 604 5.44 22.66 -2.72
N VAL A 605 5.11 22.03 -3.83
CA VAL A 605 3.99 21.07 -3.93
C VAL A 605 4.32 19.76 -3.21
N PHE A 606 5.56 19.31 -3.32
CA PHE A 606 6.09 18.20 -2.56
C PHE A 606 6.00 18.45 -1.05
N LEU A 607 6.28 19.68 -0.63
CA LEU A 607 6.28 20.09 0.77
C LEU A 607 4.87 20.13 1.37
N GLN A 608 3.85 20.49 0.61
CA GLN A 608 2.46 20.40 1.06
C GLN A 608 2.02 18.95 1.28
N ASN A 609 2.42 18.07 0.37
CA ASN A 609 2.14 16.64 0.53
C ASN A 609 2.89 16.06 1.74
N VAL A 610 4.08 16.56 2.05
CA VAL A 610 4.84 16.18 3.25
C VAL A 610 4.19 16.69 4.53
N GLU A 611 3.57 17.86 4.52
CA GLU A 611 2.86 18.39 5.69
C GLU A 611 1.71 17.50 6.14
N THR A 612 0.90 17.06 5.19
CA THR A 612 -0.19 16.14 5.49
C THR A 612 0.30 14.74 5.87
N ALA A 613 1.50 14.33 5.42
CA ALA A 613 2.12 13.05 5.76
C ALA A 613 2.77 13.01 7.14
N ILE A 614 3.22 14.15 7.63
CA ILE A 614 3.80 14.27 8.97
C ILE A 614 2.66 14.57 9.92
N LYS A 615 2.06 13.52 10.40
CA LYS A 615 0.97 13.42 11.37
C LYS A 615 0.48 14.70 12.03
N PRO A 616 -0.83 14.92 12.06
CA PRO A 616 -1.42 15.97 12.87
C PRO A 616 -1.07 15.77 14.36
N PRO A 617 -0.99 16.85 15.13
CA PRO A 617 -1.49 18.18 14.82
C PRO A 617 -0.36 19.20 14.67
N PHE A 618 -0.03 19.56 13.48
CA PHE A 618 0.75 20.77 13.30
C PHE A 618 -0.25 21.91 13.09
N SER A 619 -0.43 22.74 14.09
CA SER A 619 -1.50 23.74 14.13
C SER A 619 -1.06 25.16 13.80
N SER A 620 0.14 25.39 13.25
CA SER A 620 0.63 26.72 12.91
C SER A 620 1.52 26.77 11.67
N ASP A 621 1.54 27.89 10.96
CA ASP A 621 2.30 28.09 9.72
C ASP A 621 3.82 27.96 9.87
N GLU A 622 4.35 28.16 11.07
CA GLU A 622 5.75 27.90 11.39
C GLU A 622 6.08 26.39 11.37
N THR A 623 5.04 25.57 11.44
CA THR A 623 5.14 24.13 11.39
C THR A 623 5.43 23.57 10.00
N VAL A 624 5.09 24.24 8.90
CA VAL A 624 5.41 23.78 7.53
C VAL A 624 6.92 23.61 7.37
N LEU A 625 7.68 24.65 7.65
CA LEU A 625 9.13 24.61 7.55
C LEU A 625 9.76 23.65 8.57
N SER A 626 9.17 23.55 9.75
CA SER A 626 9.60 22.59 10.77
C SER A 626 9.31 21.16 10.34
N ALA A 627 8.12 20.88 9.82
CA ALA A 627 7.71 19.59 9.28
C ALA A 627 8.60 19.17 8.09
N ILE A 628 8.93 20.11 7.21
CA ILE A 628 9.87 19.90 6.12
C ILE A 628 11.26 19.54 6.64
N ARG A 629 11.78 20.29 7.61
CA ARG A 629 13.08 20.00 8.22
C ARG A 629 13.06 18.65 8.93
N GLN A 630 11.96 18.29 9.58
CA GLN A 630 11.78 17.03 10.27
C GLN A 630 11.66 15.88 9.27
N ALA A 631 10.88 16.03 8.18
CA ALA A 631 10.80 15.05 7.12
C ALA A 631 12.16 14.84 6.45
N ARG A 632 12.88 15.90 6.15
CA ARG A 632 14.25 15.82 5.62
C ARG A 632 15.20 15.08 6.55
N ARG A 633 15.15 15.34 7.85
CA ARG A 633 15.94 14.61 8.84
C ARG A 633 15.48 13.16 8.96
N ARG A 634 14.17 12.95 9.02
CA ARG A 634 13.56 11.64 9.19
C ARG A 634 13.83 10.73 8.01
N PHE A 635 13.68 11.22 6.78
CA PHE A 635 13.94 10.45 5.57
C PHE A 635 15.37 10.62 5.02
N LYS A 636 16.22 11.39 5.69
CA LYS A 636 17.55 11.77 5.20
C LYS A 636 17.54 12.22 3.73
N LEU A 637 16.46 12.87 3.34
CA LEU A 637 16.36 13.49 2.03
C LEU A 637 17.40 14.61 1.98
N GLY A 638 18.43 14.46 1.17
CA GLY A 638 19.51 15.41 1.06
C GLY A 638 19.04 16.78 0.53
N LEU A 639 19.92 17.78 0.58
CA LEU A 639 19.69 19.12 0.02
C LEU A 639 19.22 19.09 -1.44
N VAL A 640 19.58 18.07 -2.15
CA VAL A 640 19.21 17.83 -3.55
C VAL A 640 17.71 17.57 -3.75
N ALA A 641 17.03 17.09 -2.71
CA ALA A 641 15.57 16.98 -2.73
C ALA A 641 14.85 18.32 -2.77
N LEU A 642 15.55 19.43 -2.72
CA LEU A 642 14.97 20.77 -2.75
C LEU A 642 15.07 21.47 -4.08
N TYR A 643 15.95 21.04 -4.99
CA TYR A 643 16.08 21.74 -6.27
C TYR A 643 16.65 20.85 -7.37
N PRO A 644 15.90 20.62 -8.40
CA PRO A 644 14.45 20.69 -8.59
C PRO A 644 13.78 19.53 -7.85
N GLY A 645 13.45 19.77 -6.59
CA GLY A 645 13.23 18.76 -5.54
C GLY A 645 12.29 17.62 -5.89
N ARG A 646 11.27 17.94 -6.61
CA ARG A 646 10.21 17.02 -6.95
C ARG A 646 10.58 16.03 -8.05
N LEU A 647 11.21 16.51 -9.11
CA LEU A 647 11.67 15.66 -10.21
C LEU A 647 12.77 14.72 -9.74
N ILE A 648 13.69 15.19 -8.93
CA ILE A 648 14.78 14.38 -8.39
C ILE A 648 14.24 13.30 -7.47
N PHE A 649 13.34 13.63 -6.57
CA PHE A 649 12.72 12.65 -5.69
C PHE A 649 11.95 11.59 -6.48
N THR A 650 11.17 12.00 -7.46
CA THR A 650 10.40 11.10 -8.33
C THR A 650 11.31 10.22 -9.18
N ILE A 651 12.38 10.76 -9.73
CA ILE A 651 13.38 10.01 -10.49
C ILE A 651 14.08 8.98 -9.61
N SER A 652 14.51 9.38 -8.43
CA SER A 652 15.17 8.47 -7.49
C SER A 652 14.24 7.36 -7.06
N SER A 653 13.00 7.67 -6.76
CA SER A 653 11.99 6.68 -6.37
C SER A 653 11.67 5.70 -7.49
N GLN A 654 11.55 6.18 -8.72
CA GLN A 654 11.34 5.32 -9.87
C GLN A 654 12.56 4.45 -10.19
N LEU A 655 13.75 4.99 -10.06
CA LEU A 655 14.99 4.24 -10.25
C LEU A 655 15.10 3.12 -9.21
N VAL A 656 14.84 3.42 -7.96
CA VAL A 656 14.86 2.45 -6.86
C VAL A 656 13.80 1.37 -7.08
N LEU A 657 12.58 1.77 -7.45
CA LEU A 657 11.50 0.83 -7.75
C LEU A 657 11.86 -0.07 -8.93
N HIS A 658 12.36 0.51 -10.01
CA HIS A 658 12.77 -0.24 -11.21
C HIS A 658 13.85 -1.28 -10.89
N ARG A 659 14.91 -0.89 -10.18
CA ARG A 659 15.98 -1.80 -9.79
C ARG A 659 15.55 -2.87 -8.78
N LEU A 660 14.67 -2.52 -7.85
CA LEU A 660 14.06 -3.51 -6.96
C LEU A 660 13.20 -4.52 -7.73
N VAL A 661 12.38 -4.03 -8.66
CA VAL A 661 11.54 -4.89 -9.50
C VAL A 661 12.40 -5.78 -10.38
N GLU A 662 13.43 -5.26 -11.05
CA GLU A 662 14.38 -6.08 -11.83
C GLU A 662 15.01 -7.17 -10.96
N LYS A 663 15.48 -6.81 -9.79
CA LYS A 663 16.12 -7.73 -8.87
C LYS A 663 15.17 -8.81 -8.37
N ILE A 664 13.98 -8.46 -7.98
CA ILE A 664 12.96 -9.41 -7.51
C ILE A 664 12.44 -10.26 -8.67
N THR A 665 12.29 -9.72 -9.86
CA THR A 665 11.95 -10.49 -11.06
C THR A 665 13.03 -11.53 -11.37
N ALA A 666 14.30 -11.15 -11.34
CA ALA A 666 15.41 -12.07 -11.53
C ALA A 666 15.45 -13.19 -10.47
N LEU A 667 14.96 -12.90 -9.27
CA LEU A 667 14.97 -13.82 -8.14
C LEU A 667 13.75 -14.74 -8.10
N ASN A 668 12.58 -14.25 -8.51
CA ASN A 668 11.30 -14.95 -8.40
C ASN A 668 10.79 -15.51 -9.74
N GLY A 669 11.37 -15.12 -10.85
CA GLY A 669 10.95 -15.56 -12.19
C GLY A 669 9.57 -15.07 -12.62
N VAL A 670 8.93 -14.19 -11.85
CA VAL A 670 7.66 -13.56 -12.23
C VAL A 670 7.99 -12.19 -12.80
N PRO A 671 7.71 -11.92 -14.08
CA PRO A 671 7.94 -10.60 -14.64
C PRO A 671 6.98 -9.59 -14.01
N MET A 672 7.44 -8.90 -13.01
CA MET A 672 6.80 -7.69 -12.54
C MET A 672 7.28 -6.56 -13.44
N THR A 673 6.55 -6.30 -14.51
CA THR A 673 6.91 -5.20 -15.39
C THR A 673 6.45 -3.88 -14.77
N PRO A 674 7.38 -2.95 -14.51
CA PRO A 674 7.04 -1.56 -14.22
C PRO A 674 6.54 -0.83 -15.47
N THR A 675 5.93 -1.55 -16.41
CA THR A 675 5.72 -1.11 -17.78
C THR A 675 4.48 -0.26 -17.99
N GLN A 676 3.67 -0.07 -16.98
CA GLN A 676 2.66 0.98 -17.07
C GLN A 676 2.91 2.00 -15.97
N PRO A 677 2.91 3.30 -16.33
CA PRO A 677 2.97 4.37 -15.36
C PRO A 677 1.74 4.26 -14.48
N ARG A 678 1.85 3.54 -13.41
CA ARG A 678 0.83 3.55 -12.39
C ARG A 678 1.17 4.58 -11.38
N VAL A 679 0.15 5.22 -11.13
CA VAL A 679 -0.07 6.25 -10.20
C VAL A 679 0.37 5.80 -8.81
N LEU A 680 1.66 5.94 -8.56
CA LEU A 680 2.12 6.12 -7.21
C LEU A 680 2.14 7.63 -6.89
N GLY A 681 1.14 8.37 -7.39
CA GLY A 681 1.05 9.82 -7.32
C GLY A 681 1.44 10.55 -8.61
N PRO A 682 1.08 11.82 -8.76
CA PRO A 682 1.21 12.57 -10.00
C PRO A 682 2.62 12.65 -10.57
N TYR A 683 3.61 12.22 -9.86
CA TYR A 683 5.03 12.35 -10.22
C TYR A 683 5.71 11.06 -10.66
N MET A 684 5.11 9.92 -10.37
CA MET A 684 5.65 8.62 -10.72
C MET A 684 5.05 8.04 -12.01
N CYS A 685 4.20 8.81 -12.68
CA CYS A 685 3.48 8.38 -13.88
C CYS A 685 4.30 8.44 -15.16
N VAL A 686 5.47 9.06 -15.14
CA VAL A 686 6.30 9.19 -16.35
C VAL A 686 7.24 7.99 -16.46
N PRO A 687 7.27 7.29 -17.60
CA PRO A 687 8.23 6.21 -17.81
C PRO A 687 9.65 6.65 -17.51
N PHE A 688 10.39 5.86 -16.77
CA PHE A 688 11.74 6.19 -16.30
C PHE A 688 12.67 6.72 -17.41
N GLY A 689 12.65 6.10 -18.58
CA GLY A 689 13.48 6.56 -19.72
C GLY A 689 13.12 7.95 -20.25
N LYS A 690 11.86 8.39 -20.09
CA LYS A 690 11.44 9.75 -20.47
C LYS A 690 11.79 10.77 -19.40
N LEU A 691 11.69 10.40 -18.13
CA LEU A 691 12.15 11.22 -17.00
C LEU A 691 13.66 11.47 -17.06
N LEU A 692 14.45 10.44 -17.32
CA LEU A 692 15.90 10.58 -17.50
C LEU A 692 16.26 11.53 -18.64
N ARG A 693 15.57 11.43 -19.79
CA ARG A 693 15.81 12.34 -20.90
C ARG A 693 15.47 13.79 -20.55
N ARG A 694 14.42 14.01 -19.77
CA ARG A 694 14.08 15.35 -19.30
C ARG A 694 15.01 15.87 -18.21
N ALA A 695 15.39 14.99 -17.30
CA ALA A 695 16.37 15.31 -16.27
C ALA A 695 17.74 15.66 -16.86
N ALA A 696 18.05 15.19 -18.07
CA ALA A 696 19.27 15.56 -18.78
C ALA A 696 19.25 16.98 -19.41
N ILE A 697 18.07 17.59 -19.52
CA ILE A 697 17.94 18.93 -20.12
C ILE A 697 18.42 20.05 -19.21
N PRO A 698 18.15 20.07 -17.91
CA PRO A 698 18.95 20.89 -16.98
C PRO A 698 20.18 20.09 -16.53
N ASN A 699 21.36 20.50 -16.97
CA ASN A 699 22.65 19.86 -16.63
C ASN A 699 22.86 19.52 -15.12
N THR A 700 22.19 20.21 -14.23
CA THR A 700 22.20 19.99 -12.79
C THR A 700 21.52 18.69 -12.36
N VAL A 701 20.48 18.24 -13.07
CA VAL A 701 19.72 17.03 -12.70
C VAL A 701 20.44 15.76 -13.17
N THR A 702 21.14 15.84 -14.29
CA THR A 702 21.95 14.71 -14.79
C THR A 702 23.09 14.35 -13.84
N LYS A 703 23.69 15.33 -13.22
CA LYS A 703 24.76 15.11 -12.21
C LYS A 703 24.23 14.45 -10.97
N THR A 704 22.96 14.63 -10.64
CA THR A 704 22.34 14.10 -9.42
C THR A 704 21.88 12.66 -9.58
N VAL A 705 21.45 12.26 -10.78
CA VAL A 705 21.04 10.88 -11.09
C VAL A 705 22.24 9.93 -11.11
N HIS A 706 23.42 10.44 -11.45
CA HIS A 706 24.66 9.64 -11.52
C HIS A 706 25.47 9.59 -10.24
N THR A 707 25.12 10.38 -9.25
CA THR A 707 25.84 10.37 -7.98
C THR A 707 25.00 9.70 -6.92
N ASP A 708 25.15 8.40 -6.74
CA ASP A 708 24.79 7.69 -5.50
C ASP A 708 25.36 8.36 -4.23
N LYS A 709 26.12 9.43 -4.41
CA LYS A 709 26.75 10.22 -3.35
C LYS A 709 25.87 11.34 -2.80
N VAL A 710 24.73 11.63 -3.40
CA VAL A 710 23.86 12.74 -3.00
C VAL A 710 22.77 12.28 -2.02
N PHE A 711 22.66 10.99 -1.79
CA PHE A 711 21.69 10.41 -0.87
C PHE A 711 22.36 9.82 0.38
#